data_bbc3b642f046307484643d5f3dbe876e
#
_entry.id   bbc3b642f046307484643d5f3dbe876e
#
_cell.length_a   1.000
_cell.length_b   1.000
_cell.length_c   1.000
_cell.angle_alpha   90.00
_cell.angle_beta   90.00
_cell.angle_gamma   90.00
#
_symmetry.space_group_name_H-M   'P 1'
#
loop_
_entity.id
_entity.type
_entity.pdbx_description
1 polymer ?
#
loop_
_entity_poly.entity_id
_entity_poly.type
_entity_poly.pdbx_seq_one_letter_code
_entity_poly.pdbx_strand_id
1 'polypeptide(L)'
;MKRVLLFFSFLLCGFILQAQKVGLVLSGGGAKGMTHIGIIRALEENNIPIDYITGTSMGAIIGSLYAMGYSPDDMEALLRSPDFKRWYSGKVEPKYEYYFKKNRPSPEFFNIRFAFRDSLHIKPQILPTSMVNPIQMNLVFVELFARATAACGGNFNKLFVPFRCIASDVYNKKPLVLSKGDLGDAVRASMSFPFVFKPIEIDSTLAYDGGIYNNFPTDVMREDFHPDVIIGSVVAANPGKPKENDLMSQLENMIMQKTDYSIPDSLGIVMTFKYDDVNLLDFDRLQELHDIGYNRTLNMMDSIKSRVHRRVNADNVRLRRLVFRSNLPQFRFRDIIIEGANAQQQAYIKKEFHDEEHEVFTYEDLKRGYFRLLADNMISEIVPHAVYDSESDLYELHLKVKMEDNFSVRLGGSVSTTSSNQIYLGIGYQNLNYYSKEITFDGQLGKIYNNAQLMGKIDLPTNIPTSFRFIASISTFDYYKKDKLFSRNDKPSFNSKDERFVKLMVALPFLANKRAEFSLGYGQLEDNYFQSSVIDFDKDRSDRSTYKLLGGSIGFYGSTLNTRQYATKGYLEKLIAQVFTGRERFEPGNPQEGYSPSPQERQSWLQISYMKEAYHTMGPKFTLGWMAEALYSSKNFSENYTATMMQAGEFAPTPHSKLMYNEAFRANQYVAAGIKPIYVLNDMFQFRTEFYGFTPIFPIKKNALNKAYYGKAFSRFEYMGEVSVICHLPFGAISAYVNHYSSPRREWNVG
;
A
#
# COMPACT_ATOMS: atom_id res chain seq x y z
N MET A 1 -12.80 -12.44 -83.15
CA MET A 1 -13.67 -12.82 -82.02
C MET A 1 -13.01 -13.80 -81.04
N LYS A 2 -12.39 -14.92 -81.43
CA LYS A 2 -11.79 -15.88 -80.48
C LYS A 2 -10.66 -15.29 -79.61
N ARG A 3 -9.83 -14.37 -80.08
CA ARG A 3 -8.76 -13.72 -79.26
C ARG A 3 -9.26 -12.68 -78.26
N VAL A 4 -10.42 -12.07 -78.52
CA VAL A 4 -11.07 -11.10 -77.64
C VAL A 4 -11.79 -11.84 -76.51
N LEU A 5 -12.37 -13.00 -76.79
CA LEU A 5 -13.01 -13.86 -75.78
C LEU A 5 -11.94 -14.46 -74.78
N LEU A 6 -10.76 -14.82 -75.31
CA LEU A 6 -9.66 -15.28 -74.42
C LEU A 6 -9.12 -14.16 -73.52
N PHE A 7 -9.08 -12.93 -74.01
CA PHE A 7 -8.64 -11.77 -73.19
C PHE A 7 -9.70 -11.41 -72.15
N PHE A 8 -11.00 -11.51 -72.49
CA PHE A 8 -12.07 -11.32 -71.50
C PHE A 8 -12.13 -12.47 -70.47
N SER A 9 -11.83 -13.70 -70.87
CA SER A 9 -11.75 -14.86 -70.00
C SER A 9 -10.54 -14.73 -69.01
N PHE A 10 -9.40 -14.15 -69.43
CA PHE A 10 -8.29 -13.87 -68.58
C PHE A 10 -8.54 -12.66 -67.64
N LEU A 11 -9.36 -11.69 -68.08
CA LEU A 11 -9.80 -10.56 -67.24
C LEU A 11 -10.87 -10.99 -66.21
N LEU A 12 -11.69 -11.98 -66.49
CA LEU A 12 -12.66 -12.57 -65.55
C LEU A 12 -12.02 -13.56 -64.57
N CYS A 13 -10.85 -14.16 -64.92
CA CYS A 13 -10.03 -14.95 -63.96
C CYS A 13 -9.15 -14.13 -63.04
N GLY A 14 -9.10 -12.80 -63.21
CA GLY A 14 -8.66 -11.84 -62.20
C GLY A 14 -9.62 -11.75 -61.01
N PHE A 15 -10.30 -12.85 -60.65
CA PHE A 15 -11.04 -12.97 -59.42
C PHE A 15 -10.08 -12.74 -58.27
N ILE A 16 -10.29 -11.64 -57.61
CA ILE A 16 -9.91 -11.29 -56.29
C ILE A 16 -9.62 -12.58 -55.51
N LEU A 17 -8.35 -12.99 -55.52
CA LEU A 17 -7.81 -13.92 -54.50
C LEU A 17 -7.89 -13.17 -53.18
N GLN A 18 -9.08 -13.14 -52.60
CA GLN A 18 -9.26 -12.57 -51.28
C GLN A 18 -8.39 -13.37 -50.37
N ALA A 19 -7.29 -12.75 -49.91
CA ALA A 19 -6.30 -13.43 -49.08
C ALA A 19 -6.99 -13.95 -47.84
N GLN A 20 -6.92 -15.26 -47.59
CA GLN A 20 -7.51 -15.93 -46.44
C GLN A 20 -7.29 -15.13 -45.15
N LYS A 21 -8.35 -14.83 -44.39
CA LYS A 21 -8.34 -14.08 -43.15
C LYS A 21 -8.38 -15.03 -41.96
N VAL A 22 -7.52 -14.79 -40.97
CA VAL A 22 -7.37 -15.61 -39.77
C VAL A 22 -7.71 -14.83 -38.51
N GLY A 23 -8.69 -15.30 -37.76
CA GLY A 23 -9.09 -14.78 -36.45
C GLY A 23 -8.49 -15.56 -35.33
N LEU A 24 -7.98 -14.86 -34.29
CA LEU A 24 -7.47 -15.46 -33.05
C LEU A 24 -8.44 -15.14 -31.91
N VAL A 25 -8.96 -16.18 -31.25
CA VAL A 25 -9.89 -16.05 -30.11
C VAL A 25 -9.19 -16.50 -28.84
N LEU A 26 -9.12 -15.62 -27.85
CA LEU A 26 -8.41 -15.84 -26.58
C LEU A 26 -9.38 -15.82 -25.40
N SER A 27 -9.48 -16.95 -24.68
CA SER A 27 -10.35 -17.04 -23.50
C SER A 27 -9.78 -16.28 -22.30
N GLY A 28 -10.64 -15.93 -21.34
CA GLY A 28 -10.22 -15.54 -20.01
C GLY A 28 -9.63 -16.72 -19.23
N GLY A 29 -9.07 -16.45 -18.05
CA GLY A 29 -8.51 -17.51 -17.18
C GLY A 29 -7.44 -17.02 -16.19
N GLY A 30 -7.33 -15.71 -15.93
CA GLY A 30 -6.34 -15.16 -15.02
C GLY A 30 -4.91 -15.52 -15.44
N ALA A 31 -4.06 -15.90 -14.50
CA ALA A 31 -2.66 -16.25 -14.76
C ALA A 31 -2.47 -17.30 -15.85
N LYS A 32 -3.42 -18.24 -16.01
CA LYS A 32 -3.43 -19.26 -17.09
C LYS A 32 -3.38 -18.63 -18.49
N GLY A 33 -3.88 -17.40 -18.64
CA GLY A 33 -3.84 -16.67 -19.92
C GLY A 33 -2.43 -16.29 -20.41
N MET A 34 -1.40 -16.43 -19.57
CA MET A 34 0.00 -16.29 -20.01
C MET A 34 0.39 -17.32 -21.09
N THR A 35 -0.32 -18.45 -21.16
CA THR A 35 -0.23 -19.44 -22.21
C THR A 35 -0.45 -18.83 -23.60
N HIS A 36 -1.30 -17.81 -23.73
CA HIS A 36 -1.58 -17.14 -25.00
C HIS A 36 -0.34 -16.51 -25.64
N ILE A 37 0.64 -16.05 -24.84
CA ILE A 37 1.88 -15.47 -25.36
C ILE A 37 2.68 -16.53 -26.14
N GLY A 38 2.81 -17.72 -25.55
CA GLY A 38 3.51 -18.84 -26.20
C GLY A 38 2.81 -19.28 -27.51
N ILE A 39 1.47 -19.26 -27.53
CA ILE A 39 0.68 -19.53 -28.73
C ILE A 39 0.96 -18.50 -29.82
N ILE A 40 0.86 -17.21 -29.50
CA ILE A 40 1.12 -16.13 -30.45
C ILE A 40 2.56 -16.21 -30.99
N ARG A 41 3.56 -16.49 -30.13
CA ARG A 41 4.95 -16.71 -30.54
C ARG A 41 5.07 -17.84 -31.55
N ALA A 42 4.51 -19.01 -31.25
CA ALA A 42 4.58 -20.15 -32.15
C ALA A 42 3.88 -19.90 -33.50
N LEU A 43 2.77 -19.15 -33.50
CA LEU A 43 2.09 -18.76 -34.74
C LEU A 43 2.94 -17.81 -35.58
N GLU A 44 3.52 -16.74 -34.99
CA GLU A 44 4.40 -15.80 -35.70
C GLU A 44 5.64 -16.49 -36.28
N GLU A 45 6.33 -17.30 -35.49
CA GLU A 45 7.55 -18.03 -35.92
C GLU A 45 7.29 -19.01 -37.07
N ASN A 46 6.06 -19.51 -37.16
CA ASN A 46 5.63 -20.37 -38.25
C ASN A 46 4.92 -19.63 -39.40
N ASN A 47 5.03 -18.30 -39.44
CA ASN A 47 4.46 -17.43 -40.47
C ASN A 47 2.92 -17.54 -40.62
N ILE A 48 2.22 -17.92 -39.52
CA ILE A 48 0.75 -17.95 -39.49
C ILE A 48 0.24 -16.53 -39.27
N PRO A 49 -0.62 -16.00 -40.17
CA PRO A 49 -1.15 -14.66 -40.00
C PRO A 49 -2.15 -14.57 -38.86
N ILE A 50 -2.22 -13.39 -38.20
CA ILE A 50 -3.24 -13.02 -37.22
C ILE A 50 -3.84 -11.71 -37.74
N ASP A 51 -5.05 -11.78 -38.34
CA ASP A 51 -5.69 -10.63 -38.94
C ASP A 51 -6.70 -9.95 -37.99
N TYR A 52 -7.27 -10.71 -37.08
CA TYR A 52 -8.28 -10.25 -36.10
C TYR A 52 -8.08 -10.93 -34.77
N ILE A 53 -8.38 -10.22 -33.68
CA ILE A 53 -8.32 -10.77 -32.33
C ILE A 53 -9.61 -10.44 -31.58
N THR A 54 -10.18 -11.45 -30.91
CA THR A 54 -11.17 -11.25 -29.85
C THR A 54 -10.68 -11.88 -28.56
N GLY A 55 -10.93 -11.23 -27.43
CA GLY A 55 -10.46 -11.72 -26.15
C GLY A 55 -11.33 -11.32 -24.97
N THR A 56 -11.26 -12.12 -23.92
CA THR A 56 -11.96 -11.89 -22.66
C THR A 56 -10.94 -11.94 -21.50
N SER A 57 -11.06 -11.01 -20.52
CA SER A 57 -10.24 -11.01 -19.32
C SER A 57 -8.73 -11.02 -19.64
N MET A 58 -7.96 -12.01 -19.21
CA MET A 58 -6.54 -12.12 -19.57
C MET A 58 -6.31 -12.28 -21.08
N GLY A 59 -7.25 -12.93 -21.80
CA GLY A 59 -7.23 -12.97 -23.24
C GLY A 59 -7.41 -11.60 -23.89
N ALA A 60 -8.16 -10.69 -23.25
CA ALA A 60 -8.28 -9.30 -23.68
C ALA A 60 -6.98 -8.52 -23.42
N ILE A 61 -6.31 -8.75 -22.29
CA ILE A 61 -5.01 -8.13 -21.99
C ILE A 61 -3.96 -8.53 -23.02
N ILE A 62 -3.75 -9.84 -23.22
CA ILE A 62 -2.74 -10.32 -24.18
C ILE A 62 -3.12 -9.94 -25.62
N GLY A 63 -4.40 -10.08 -25.99
CA GLY A 63 -4.92 -9.71 -27.31
C GLY A 63 -4.76 -8.22 -27.61
N SER A 64 -5.02 -7.35 -26.65
CA SER A 64 -4.85 -5.89 -26.80
C SER A 64 -3.39 -5.47 -26.90
N LEU A 65 -2.49 -6.07 -26.11
CA LEU A 65 -1.07 -5.84 -26.22
C LEU A 65 -0.56 -6.18 -27.63
N TYR A 66 -0.97 -7.34 -28.18
CA TYR A 66 -0.64 -7.71 -29.55
C TYR A 66 -1.26 -6.73 -30.56
N ALA A 67 -2.53 -6.37 -30.38
CA ALA A 67 -3.26 -5.45 -31.24
C ALA A 67 -2.66 -4.03 -31.24
N MET A 68 -1.92 -3.65 -30.20
CA MET A 68 -1.15 -2.40 -30.14
C MET A 68 0.28 -2.52 -30.69
N GLY A 69 0.65 -3.68 -31.25
CA GLY A 69 1.96 -3.88 -31.83
C GLY A 69 3.05 -4.30 -30.83
N TYR A 70 2.71 -4.89 -29.68
CA TYR A 70 3.68 -5.57 -28.86
C TYR A 70 4.07 -6.91 -29.50
N SER A 71 5.36 -7.22 -29.52
CA SER A 71 5.83 -8.57 -29.88
C SER A 71 5.64 -9.55 -28.73
N PRO A 72 5.68 -10.86 -28.96
CA PRO A 72 5.72 -11.84 -27.88
C PRO A 72 6.85 -11.56 -26.85
N ASP A 73 8.02 -11.10 -27.32
CA ASP A 73 9.13 -10.71 -26.44
C ASP A 73 8.81 -9.48 -25.60
N ASP A 74 8.19 -8.45 -26.18
CA ASP A 74 7.75 -7.26 -25.45
C ASP A 74 6.71 -7.62 -24.36
N MET A 75 5.75 -8.50 -24.69
CA MET A 75 4.74 -8.96 -23.74
C MET A 75 5.34 -9.74 -22.60
N GLU A 76 6.27 -10.66 -22.89
CA GLU A 76 6.97 -11.46 -21.88
C GLU A 76 7.81 -10.55 -20.98
N ALA A 77 8.57 -9.61 -21.54
CA ALA A 77 9.35 -8.64 -20.77
C ALA A 77 8.46 -7.79 -19.84
N LEU A 78 7.29 -7.33 -20.31
CA LEU A 78 6.32 -6.59 -19.52
C LEU A 78 5.80 -7.41 -18.34
N LEU A 79 5.37 -8.65 -18.59
CA LEU A 79 4.78 -9.50 -17.56
C LEU A 79 5.80 -10.06 -16.55
N ARG A 80 7.09 -10.09 -16.92
CA ARG A 80 8.19 -10.43 -16.00
C ARG A 80 8.66 -9.24 -15.18
N SER A 81 8.25 -8.02 -15.53
CA SER A 81 8.73 -6.82 -14.85
C SER A 81 8.28 -6.78 -13.38
N PRO A 82 9.09 -6.21 -12.47
CA PRO A 82 8.66 -5.98 -11.10
C PRO A 82 7.41 -5.08 -11.02
N ASP A 83 7.20 -4.22 -12.04
CA ASP A 83 6.05 -3.35 -12.13
C ASP A 83 4.76 -4.13 -12.28
N PHE A 84 4.73 -5.13 -13.17
CA PHE A 84 3.55 -5.98 -13.34
C PHE A 84 3.13 -6.63 -12.01
N LYS A 85 4.10 -7.12 -11.22
CA LYS A 85 3.82 -7.67 -9.89
C LYS A 85 3.17 -6.64 -8.94
N ARG A 86 3.61 -5.38 -9.01
CA ARG A 86 3.01 -4.28 -8.25
C ARG A 86 1.58 -3.99 -8.72
N TRP A 87 1.33 -4.05 -10.01
CA TRP A 87 0.02 -3.75 -10.59
C TRP A 87 -1.07 -4.70 -10.08
N TYR A 88 -0.88 -6.00 -10.25
CA TYR A 88 -1.89 -6.97 -9.81
C TYR A 88 -1.95 -7.15 -8.29
N SER A 89 -0.90 -6.77 -7.54
CA SER A 89 -0.92 -6.77 -6.07
C SER A 89 -1.44 -5.46 -5.46
N GLY A 90 -1.65 -4.40 -6.26
CA GLY A 90 -2.08 -3.08 -5.80
C GLY A 90 -1.03 -2.33 -4.96
N LYS A 91 0.23 -2.79 -4.92
CA LYS A 91 1.30 -2.18 -4.12
C LYS A 91 1.92 -1.00 -4.85
N VAL A 92 2.04 0.14 -4.13
CA VAL A 92 2.71 1.33 -4.67
C VAL A 92 4.23 1.13 -4.66
N GLU A 93 4.90 1.64 -5.68
CA GLU A 93 6.36 1.65 -5.72
C GLU A 93 6.92 2.53 -4.60
N PRO A 94 7.90 2.05 -3.80
CA PRO A 94 8.39 2.77 -2.62
C PRO A 94 8.86 4.20 -2.89
N LYS A 95 9.36 4.50 -4.09
CA LYS A 95 9.79 5.86 -4.46
C LYS A 95 8.63 6.87 -4.59
N TYR A 96 7.38 6.38 -4.79
CA TYR A 96 6.16 7.19 -4.86
C TYR A 96 5.34 7.17 -3.57
N GLU A 97 5.78 6.41 -2.53
CA GLU A 97 5.17 6.53 -1.21
C GLU A 97 5.50 7.90 -0.61
N TYR A 98 4.53 8.82 -0.64
CA TYR A 98 4.72 10.17 -0.15
C TYR A 98 4.60 10.22 1.38
N TYR A 99 5.71 9.94 2.07
CA TYR A 99 5.79 9.83 3.54
C TYR A 99 5.39 11.13 4.25
N PHE A 100 5.56 12.28 3.60
CA PHE A 100 5.22 13.60 4.15
C PHE A 100 3.76 13.71 4.61
N LYS A 101 2.80 13.22 3.80
CA LYS A 101 1.36 13.23 4.12
C LYS A 101 0.91 12.03 4.97
N LYS A 102 1.79 11.04 5.21
CA LYS A 102 1.45 9.83 5.97
C LYS A 102 1.04 10.19 7.41
N ASN A 103 -0.11 9.71 7.83
CA ASN A 103 -0.62 9.93 9.19
C ASN A 103 0.30 9.31 10.24
N ARG A 104 0.30 9.92 11.44
CA ARG A 104 0.92 9.29 12.61
C ARG A 104 0.19 7.98 12.94
N PRO A 105 0.92 6.96 13.43
CA PRO A 105 0.28 5.74 13.90
C PRO A 105 -0.74 6.03 14.99
N SER A 106 -1.91 5.43 14.88
CA SER A 106 -2.99 5.45 15.87
C SER A 106 -3.43 4.00 16.16
N PRO A 107 -3.98 3.69 17.33
CA PRO A 107 -4.47 2.35 17.66
C PRO A 107 -5.88 2.10 17.09
N GLU A 108 -6.23 2.72 15.98
CA GLU A 108 -7.52 2.53 15.32
C GLU A 108 -7.62 1.19 14.60
N PHE A 109 -8.76 0.52 14.72
CA PHE A 109 -9.17 -0.65 13.94
C PHE A 109 -10.16 -0.25 12.86
N PHE A 110 -11.10 0.65 13.20
CA PHE A 110 -12.15 1.12 12.32
C PHE A 110 -12.11 2.64 12.20
N ASN A 111 -12.30 3.11 10.97
CA ASN A 111 -12.45 4.52 10.66
C ASN A 111 -13.72 4.69 9.81
N ILE A 112 -14.76 5.26 10.41
CA ILE A 112 -16.05 5.51 9.77
C ILE A 112 -16.11 6.98 9.39
N ARG A 113 -16.32 7.26 8.09
CA ARG A 113 -16.49 8.62 7.58
C ARG A 113 -17.95 8.90 7.26
N PHE A 114 -18.37 10.14 7.42
CA PHE A 114 -19.73 10.59 7.13
C PHE A 114 -19.77 12.10 6.86
N ALA A 115 -20.82 12.53 6.15
CA ALA A 115 -21.12 13.95 5.94
C ALA A 115 -22.47 14.30 6.59
N PHE A 116 -22.55 15.46 7.20
CA PHE A 116 -23.84 16.09 7.55
C PHE A 116 -24.34 16.85 6.31
N ARG A 117 -25.24 16.21 5.56
CA ARG A 117 -26.11 16.85 4.59
C ARG A 117 -27.52 16.71 5.17
N ASP A 118 -28.55 17.39 4.73
CA ASP A 118 -29.94 17.44 5.26
C ASP A 118 -30.44 16.25 6.11
N SER A 119 -29.73 15.15 6.12
CA SER A 119 -29.86 13.97 6.99
C SER A 119 -28.49 13.32 7.21
N LEU A 120 -28.33 12.60 8.32
CA LEU A 120 -27.11 11.82 8.62
C LEU A 120 -26.98 10.66 7.62
N HIS A 121 -26.17 10.83 6.59
CA HIS A 121 -25.84 9.78 5.64
C HIS A 121 -24.57 9.07 6.11
N ILE A 122 -24.74 8.03 6.92
CA ILE A 122 -23.66 7.11 7.25
C ILE A 122 -23.55 6.12 6.09
N LYS A 123 -22.46 6.14 5.36
CA LYS A 123 -22.07 5.06 4.44
C LYS A 123 -20.95 4.27 5.12
N PRO A 124 -21.27 3.28 5.96
CA PRO A 124 -20.24 2.47 6.59
C PRO A 124 -19.61 1.56 5.52
N GLN A 125 -18.56 2.02 4.88
CA GLN A 125 -17.73 1.14 4.05
C GLN A 125 -16.80 0.36 4.98
N ILE A 126 -17.36 -0.63 5.68
CA ILE A 126 -16.64 -1.45 6.65
C ILE A 126 -15.73 -2.46 5.94
N LEU A 127 -16.09 -2.87 4.73
CA LEU A 127 -15.32 -3.83 3.93
C LEU A 127 -14.83 -3.17 2.63
N PRO A 128 -13.61 -3.49 2.18
CA PRO A 128 -13.15 -3.06 0.87
C PRO A 128 -14.04 -3.65 -0.23
N THR A 129 -14.33 -2.86 -1.26
CA THR A 129 -15.15 -3.29 -2.40
C THR A 129 -14.42 -4.24 -3.35
N SER A 130 -13.10 -4.35 -3.21
CA SER A 130 -12.24 -5.25 -3.98
C SER A 130 -11.02 -5.66 -3.17
N MET A 131 -10.49 -6.85 -3.44
CA MET A 131 -9.27 -7.37 -2.79
C MET A 131 -8.02 -6.63 -3.25
N VAL A 132 -7.98 -6.24 -4.53
CA VAL A 132 -6.86 -5.50 -5.11
C VAL A 132 -7.19 -4.01 -5.15
N ASN A 133 -6.27 -3.20 -4.59
CA ASN A 133 -6.40 -1.75 -4.65
C ASN A 133 -6.25 -1.27 -6.11
N PRO A 134 -7.24 -0.56 -6.68
CA PRO A 134 -7.24 -0.16 -8.09
C PRO A 134 -6.24 0.94 -8.44
N ILE A 135 -5.65 1.60 -7.46
CA ILE A 135 -4.80 2.79 -7.63
C ILE A 135 -3.70 2.58 -8.69
N GLN A 136 -2.95 1.48 -8.58
CA GLN A 136 -1.88 1.18 -9.55
C GLN A 136 -2.44 0.92 -10.93
N MET A 137 -3.49 0.10 -11.02
CA MET A 137 -4.09 -0.26 -12.30
C MET A 137 -4.68 0.93 -13.03
N ASN A 138 -5.38 1.84 -12.32
CA ASN A 138 -5.95 3.03 -12.93
C ASN A 138 -4.89 3.84 -13.69
N LEU A 139 -3.70 4.02 -13.12
CA LEU A 139 -2.63 4.77 -13.76
C LEU A 139 -1.93 3.99 -14.87
N VAL A 140 -1.69 2.69 -14.64
CA VAL A 140 -0.98 1.83 -15.60
C VAL A 140 -1.76 1.64 -16.89
N PHE A 141 -3.09 1.55 -16.81
CA PHE A 141 -3.91 1.43 -18.01
C PHE A 141 -3.84 2.68 -18.87
N VAL A 142 -3.71 3.88 -18.26
CA VAL A 142 -3.41 5.10 -19.01
C VAL A 142 -2.02 5.01 -19.68
N GLU A 143 -1.00 4.58 -18.96
CA GLU A 143 0.37 4.44 -19.47
C GLU A 143 0.46 3.50 -20.67
N LEU A 144 -0.19 2.32 -20.57
CA LEU A 144 -0.08 1.28 -21.58
C LEU A 144 -0.92 1.59 -22.82
N PHE A 145 -2.15 2.11 -22.64
CA PHE A 145 -3.16 2.10 -23.69
C PHE A 145 -3.43 3.47 -24.32
N ALA A 146 -3.17 4.60 -23.62
CA ALA A 146 -3.56 5.91 -24.12
C ALA A 146 -2.98 6.25 -25.49
N ARG A 147 -1.70 5.93 -25.74
CA ARG A 147 -1.04 6.21 -27.02
C ARG A 147 -1.65 5.40 -28.17
N ALA A 148 -2.02 4.15 -27.92
CA ALA A 148 -2.68 3.32 -28.92
C ALA A 148 -4.13 3.77 -29.17
N THR A 149 -4.85 4.19 -28.10
CA THR A 149 -6.17 4.81 -28.21
C THR A 149 -6.12 6.05 -29.10
N ALA A 150 -5.14 6.93 -28.88
CA ALA A 150 -4.92 8.12 -29.70
C ALA A 150 -4.61 7.77 -31.17
N ALA A 151 -3.67 6.86 -31.42
CA ALA A 151 -3.25 6.48 -32.76
C ALA A 151 -4.39 5.83 -33.58
N CYS A 152 -5.30 5.09 -32.94
CA CYS A 152 -6.46 4.52 -33.62
C CYS A 152 -7.69 5.45 -33.61
N GLY A 153 -7.61 6.62 -32.99
CA GLY A 153 -8.74 7.55 -32.83
C GLY A 153 -9.92 6.92 -32.10
N GLY A 154 -9.66 6.06 -31.12
CA GLY A 154 -10.67 5.32 -30.38
C GLY A 154 -11.41 4.24 -31.18
N ASN A 155 -11.01 3.92 -32.42
CA ASN A 155 -11.63 2.87 -33.26
C ASN A 155 -10.69 1.65 -33.28
N PHE A 156 -11.07 0.57 -32.62
CA PHE A 156 -10.21 -0.62 -32.48
C PHE A 156 -9.97 -1.38 -33.78
N ASN A 157 -10.71 -1.05 -34.86
CA ASN A 157 -10.42 -1.56 -36.21
C ASN A 157 -9.13 -0.97 -36.80
N LYS A 158 -8.68 0.17 -36.29
CA LYS A 158 -7.47 0.87 -36.77
C LYS A 158 -6.20 0.55 -35.92
N LEU A 159 -6.29 -0.35 -34.97
CA LEU A 159 -5.14 -0.87 -34.26
C LEU A 159 -4.24 -1.67 -35.24
N PHE A 160 -3.02 -2.01 -34.80
CA PHE A 160 -2.11 -2.85 -35.58
C PHE A 160 -2.77 -4.15 -36.04
N VAL A 161 -3.59 -4.77 -35.17
CA VAL A 161 -4.55 -5.81 -35.50
C VAL A 161 -5.93 -5.40 -34.96
N PRO A 162 -7.00 -5.39 -35.79
CA PRO A 162 -8.38 -5.14 -35.36
C PRO A 162 -8.77 -6.02 -34.17
N PHE A 163 -9.37 -5.39 -33.16
CA PHE A 163 -9.56 -6.00 -31.86
C PHE A 163 -10.98 -5.82 -31.31
N ARG A 164 -11.46 -6.84 -30.57
CA ARG A 164 -12.65 -6.76 -29.73
C ARG A 164 -12.32 -7.30 -28.34
N CYS A 165 -12.78 -6.64 -27.30
CA CYS A 165 -12.79 -7.23 -25.98
C CYS A 165 -14.20 -7.28 -25.40
N ILE A 166 -14.39 -8.24 -24.51
CA ILE A 166 -15.70 -8.51 -23.93
C ILE A 166 -15.68 -8.14 -22.47
N ALA A 167 -16.67 -7.34 -22.07
CA ALA A 167 -17.02 -7.08 -20.68
C ALA A 167 -18.44 -7.61 -20.40
N SER A 168 -18.93 -7.45 -19.19
CA SER A 168 -20.25 -7.90 -18.75
C SER A 168 -21.07 -6.78 -18.14
N ASP A 169 -22.28 -6.57 -18.65
CA ASP A 169 -23.33 -5.79 -18.02
C ASP A 169 -24.15 -6.71 -17.09
N VAL A 170 -23.80 -6.70 -15.81
CA VAL A 170 -24.43 -7.58 -14.81
C VAL A 170 -25.87 -7.17 -14.52
N TYR A 171 -26.21 -5.88 -14.68
CA TYR A 171 -27.56 -5.39 -14.47
C TYR A 171 -28.52 -5.92 -15.53
N ASN A 172 -28.14 -5.80 -16.82
CA ASN A 172 -28.95 -6.28 -17.94
C ASN A 172 -28.67 -7.76 -18.31
N LYS A 173 -27.71 -8.43 -17.61
CA LYS A 173 -27.33 -9.84 -17.81
C LYS A 173 -26.92 -10.18 -19.25
N LYS A 174 -26.07 -9.36 -19.83
CA LYS A 174 -25.60 -9.54 -21.21
C LYS A 174 -24.11 -9.22 -21.36
N PRO A 175 -23.44 -9.81 -22.36
CA PRO A 175 -22.09 -9.39 -22.71
C PRO A 175 -22.11 -7.98 -23.34
N LEU A 176 -21.00 -7.24 -23.11
CA LEU A 176 -20.70 -5.97 -23.74
C LEU A 176 -19.53 -6.16 -24.70
N VAL A 177 -19.78 -6.00 -26.00
CA VAL A 177 -18.75 -6.05 -27.04
C VAL A 177 -18.14 -4.66 -27.18
N LEU A 178 -16.88 -4.51 -26.82
CA LEU A 178 -16.17 -3.24 -26.84
C LEU A 178 -15.25 -3.18 -28.07
N SER A 179 -15.55 -2.23 -28.96
CA SER A 179 -14.92 -2.05 -30.28
C SER A 179 -14.42 -0.63 -30.54
N LYS A 180 -14.73 0.29 -29.62
CA LYS A 180 -14.40 1.71 -29.69
C LYS A 180 -14.32 2.35 -28.32
N GLY A 181 -13.79 3.56 -28.25
CA GLY A 181 -13.62 4.35 -27.02
C GLY A 181 -12.19 4.26 -26.50
N ASP A 182 -12.00 4.40 -25.20
CA ASP A 182 -10.71 4.20 -24.55
C ASP A 182 -10.37 2.72 -24.45
N LEU A 183 -9.23 2.32 -25.04
CA LEU A 183 -8.79 0.93 -25.05
C LEU A 183 -8.42 0.45 -23.65
N GLY A 184 -7.86 1.32 -22.83
CA GLY A 184 -7.51 1.01 -21.44
C GLY A 184 -8.75 0.68 -20.62
N ASP A 185 -9.80 1.51 -20.73
CA ASP A 185 -11.07 1.27 -20.05
C ASP A 185 -11.72 -0.03 -20.54
N ALA A 186 -11.72 -0.27 -21.85
CA ALA A 186 -12.28 -1.49 -22.42
C ALA A 186 -11.61 -2.76 -21.87
N VAL A 187 -10.27 -2.79 -21.85
CA VAL A 187 -9.50 -3.93 -21.32
C VAL A 187 -9.65 -4.02 -19.80
N ARG A 188 -9.71 -2.88 -19.11
CA ARG A 188 -9.92 -2.81 -17.66
C ARG A 188 -11.29 -3.37 -17.26
N ALA A 189 -12.35 -3.04 -18.02
CA ALA A 189 -13.68 -3.61 -17.84
C ALA A 189 -13.66 -5.14 -18.00
N SER A 190 -13.03 -5.60 -19.09
CA SER A 190 -12.96 -7.03 -19.44
C SER A 190 -12.30 -7.89 -18.36
N MET A 191 -11.39 -7.33 -17.54
CA MET A 191 -10.68 -8.05 -16.47
C MET A 191 -11.22 -7.78 -15.06
N SER A 192 -12.29 -7.00 -14.92
CA SER A 192 -12.83 -6.61 -13.60
C SER A 192 -13.63 -7.74 -12.96
N PHE A 193 -12.94 -8.81 -12.55
CA PHE A 193 -13.57 -9.95 -11.85
C PHE A 193 -14.14 -9.50 -10.51
N PRO A 194 -15.43 -9.79 -10.23
CA PRO A 194 -16.10 -9.37 -9.00
C PRO A 194 -15.32 -9.74 -7.74
N PHE A 195 -15.30 -8.83 -6.76
CA PHE A 195 -14.56 -8.90 -5.48
C PHE A 195 -13.03 -8.87 -5.59
N VAL A 196 -12.43 -9.32 -6.70
CA VAL A 196 -10.98 -9.25 -6.89
C VAL A 196 -10.57 -7.86 -7.37
N PHE A 197 -11.20 -7.36 -8.43
CA PHE A 197 -10.96 -6.04 -8.98
C PHE A 197 -12.21 -5.17 -8.95
N LYS A 198 -12.01 -3.88 -8.78
CA LYS A 198 -13.10 -2.90 -8.80
C LYS A 198 -13.65 -2.79 -10.23
N PRO A 199 -14.99 -2.87 -10.44
CA PRO A 199 -15.60 -2.61 -11.73
C PRO A 199 -15.43 -1.15 -12.16
N ILE A 200 -15.53 -0.88 -13.45
CA ILE A 200 -15.49 0.46 -14.01
C ILE A 200 -16.78 0.79 -14.76
N GLU A 201 -17.03 2.08 -14.95
CA GLU A 201 -18.18 2.57 -15.67
C GLU A 201 -17.83 2.82 -17.15
N ILE A 202 -18.53 2.17 -18.07
CA ILE A 202 -18.47 2.36 -19.52
C ILE A 202 -19.84 2.82 -20.00
N ASP A 203 -19.93 3.99 -20.61
CA ASP A 203 -21.19 4.54 -21.12
C ASP A 203 -22.35 4.45 -20.11
N SER A 204 -22.09 4.88 -18.85
CA SER A 204 -23.05 4.82 -17.73
C SER A 204 -23.46 3.41 -17.29
N THR A 205 -22.77 2.36 -17.77
CA THR A 205 -22.97 0.96 -17.38
C THR A 205 -21.79 0.49 -16.53
N LEU A 206 -22.09 -0.06 -15.35
CA LEU A 206 -21.07 -0.66 -14.52
C LEU A 206 -20.63 -2.01 -15.11
N ALA A 207 -19.43 -2.02 -15.68
CA ALA A 207 -18.89 -3.15 -16.42
C ALA A 207 -18.00 -4.04 -15.56
N TYR A 208 -18.18 -5.34 -15.71
CA TYR A 208 -17.44 -6.40 -15.02
C TYR A 208 -16.73 -7.32 -16.01
N ASP A 209 -15.94 -8.27 -15.50
CA ASP A 209 -15.21 -9.26 -16.30
C ASP A 209 -16.12 -9.96 -17.31
N GLY A 210 -15.68 -9.99 -18.56
CA GLY A 210 -16.44 -10.58 -19.67
C GLY A 210 -16.67 -12.08 -19.51
N GLY A 211 -15.83 -12.76 -18.73
CA GLY A 211 -15.97 -14.20 -18.44
C GLY A 211 -17.26 -14.58 -17.73
N ILE A 212 -18.00 -13.61 -17.18
CA ILE A 212 -19.30 -13.86 -16.58
C ILE A 212 -20.32 -14.36 -17.62
N TYR A 213 -20.36 -13.76 -18.82
CA TYR A 213 -21.35 -14.08 -19.85
C TYR A 213 -20.76 -14.63 -21.15
N ASN A 214 -19.52 -14.27 -21.52
CA ASN A 214 -18.87 -14.74 -22.72
C ASN A 214 -17.34 -14.84 -22.54
N ASN A 215 -16.89 -15.97 -22.03
CA ASN A 215 -15.48 -16.19 -21.74
C ASN A 215 -14.65 -16.61 -22.97
N PHE A 216 -15.28 -16.93 -24.10
CA PHE A 216 -14.61 -17.35 -25.34
C PHE A 216 -15.36 -16.81 -26.57
N PRO A 217 -15.10 -15.56 -26.97
CA PRO A 217 -15.94 -14.79 -27.90
C PRO A 217 -15.77 -15.18 -29.37
N THR A 218 -16.08 -16.42 -29.71
CA THR A 218 -16.09 -16.95 -31.08
C THR A 218 -17.27 -16.43 -31.89
N ASP A 219 -18.40 -16.19 -31.23
CA ASP A 219 -19.59 -15.54 -31.81
C ASP A 219 -19.23 -14.13 -32.28
N VAL A 220 -18.59 -13.32 -31.44
CA VAL A 220 -18.14 -11.96 -31.78
C VAL A 220 -17.12 -11.98 -32.94
N MET A 221 -16.18 -12.93 -32.92
CA MET A 221 -15.20 -13.10 -33.99
C MET A 221 -15.92 -13.36 -35.34
N ARG A 222 -16.95 -14.20 -35.35
CA ARG A 222 -17.70 -14.55 -36.55
C ARG A 222 -18.59 -13.40 -37.03
N GLU A 223 -19.26 -12.72 -36.11
CA GLU A 223 -20.25 -11.68 -36.44
C GLU A 223 -19.59 -10.37 -36.87
N ASP A 224 -18.50 -9.96 -36.23
CA ASP A 224 -17.85 -8.68 -36.50
C ASP A 224 -16.79 -8.74 -37.61
N PHE A 225 -16.07 -9.86 -37.73
CA PHE A 225 -14.88 -9.94 -38.58
C PHE A 225 -15.02 -10.93 -39.76
N HIS A 226 -15.89 -11.91 -39.67
CA HIS A 226 -16.15 -12.91 -40.73
C HIS A 226 -14.84 -13.55 -41.25
N PRO A 227 -13.97 -14.10 -40.38
CA PRO A 227 -12.72 -14.73 -40.82
C PRO A 227 -12.95 -16.03 -41.53
N ASP A 228 -12.03 -16.43 -42.45
CA ASP A 228 -12.08 -17.71 -43.14
C ASP A 228 -11.68 -18.86 -42.22
N VAL A 229 -10.78 -18.60 -41.26
CA VAL A 229 -10.32 -19.60 -40.29
C VAL A 229 -10.22 -18.95 -38.91
N ILE A 230 -10.67 -19.64 -37.88
CA ILE A 230 -10.56 -19.25 -36.49
C ILE A 230 -9.55 -20.18 -35.77
N ILE A 231 -8.60 -19.58 -35.09
CA ILE A 231 -7.70 -20.27 -34.13
C ILE A 231 -8.14 -19.89 -32.73
N GLY A 232 -8.64 -20.85 -31.96
CA GLY A 232 -9.12 -20.63 -30.62
C GLY A 232 -8.12 -21.12 -29.55
N SER A 233 -7.91 -20.33 -28.51
CA SER A 233 -7.12 -20.71 -27.34
C SER A 233 -7.97 -20.67 -26.08
N VAL A 234 -8.18 -21.82 -25.46
CA VAL A 234 -9.01 -22.01 -24.26
C VAL A 234 -8.13 -22.44 -23.10
N VAL A 235 -7.91 -21.54 -22.15
CA VAL A 235 -7.12 -21.77 -20.93
C VAL A 235 -7.98 -21.86 -19.66
N ALA A 236 -9.29 -21.70 -19.81
CA ALA A 236 -10.28 -21.86 -18.75
C ALA A 236 -11.21 -23.04 -19.06
N ALA A 237 -11.94 -23.46 -18.05
CA ALA A 237 -13.02 -24.43 -18.16
C ALA A 237 -14.26 -23.85 -17.48
N ASN A 238 -15.44 -24.37 -17.81
CA ASN A 238 -16.63 -24.05 -17.05
C ASN A 238 -16.44 -24.44 -15.59
N PRO A 239 -16.96 -23.66 -14.61
CA PRO A 239 -16.87 -23.99 -13.21
C PRO A 239 -17.32 -25.43 -12.93
N GLY A 240 -16.50 -26.17 -12.19
CA GLY A 240 -16.86 -27.51 -11.70
C GLY A 240 -17.86 -27.43 -10.56
N LYS A 241 -18.17 -28.55 -9.92
CA LYS A 241 -19.02 -28.51 -8.70
C LYS A 241 -18.38 -27.62 -7.63
N PRO A 242 -19.15 -26.71 -6.99
CA PRO A 242 -18.62 -25.85 -5.97
C PRO A 242 -18.08 -26.66 -4.79
N LYS A 243 -16.94 -26.24 -4.25
CA LYS A 243 -16.31 -26.87 -3.08
C LYS A 243 -16.77 -26.15 -1.81
N GLU A 244 -17.18 -26.93 -0.79
CA GLU A 244 -17.73 -26.38 0.45
C GLU A 244 -16.81 -25.38 1.16
N ASN A 245 -15.51 -25.62 1.13
CA ASN A 245 -14.50 -24.79 1.81
C ASN A 245 -13.73 -23.82 0.88
N ASP A 246 -14.25 -23.56 -0.33
CA ASP A 246 -13.64 -22.68 -1.32
C ASP A 246 -14.65 -21.60 -1.77
N LEU A 247 -14.58 -20.45 -1.10
CA LEU A 247 -15.47 -19.32 -1.37
C LEU A 247 -15.39 -18.86 -2.83
N MET A 248 -14.19 -18.87 -3.44
CA MET A 248 -14.00 -18.44 -4.83
C MET A 248 -14.72 -19.39 -5.79
N SER A 249 -14.58 -20.69 -5.58
CA SER A 249 -15.29 -21.71 -6.36
C SER A 249 -16.82 -21.59 -6.25
N GLN A 250 -17.32 -21.22 -5.07
CA GLN A 250 -18.76 -20.98 -4.86
C GLN A 250 -19.22 -19.73 -5.61
N LEU A 251 -18.47 -18.63 -5.51
CA LEU A 251 -18.76 -17.38 -6.22
C LEU A 251 -18.71 -17.55 -7.74
N GLU A 252 -17.70 -18.23 -8.28
CA GLU A 252 -17.61 -18.55 -9.70
C GLU A 252 -18.88 -19.29 -10.18
N ASN A 253 -19.31 -20.30 -9.43
CA ASN A 253 -20.53 -21.05 -9.77
C ASN A 253 -21.83 -20.23 -9.70
N MET A 254 -21.88 -19.21 -8.83
CA MET A 254 -23.04 -18.34 -8.69
C MET A 254 -23.10 -17.26 -9.77
N ILE A 255 -21.96 -16.78 -10.26
CA ILE A 255 -21.85 -15.59 -11.10
C ILE A 255 -21.64 -15.96 -12.56
N MET A 256 -20.74 -16.93 -12.86
CA MET A 256 -20.35 -17.25 -14.22
C MET A 256 -21.38 -18.14 -14.94
N GLN A 257 -21.73 -17.75 -16.14
CA GLN A 257 -22.53 -18.60 -17.05
C GLN A 257 -21.66 -19.65 -17.73
N LYS A 258 -22.26 -20.75 -18.16
CA LYS A 258 -21.57 -21.76 -18.96
C LYS A 258 -21.21 -21.19 -20.34
N THR A 259 -19.93 -21.22 -20.67
CA THR A 259 -19.41 -20.82 -21.98
C THR A 259 -19.29 -22.02 -22.90
N ASP A 260 -19.68 -21.84 -24.18
CA ASP A 260 -19.35 -22.79 -25.23
C ASP A 260 -17.91 -22.54 -25.73
N TYR A 261 -17.01 -23.47 -25.42
CA TYR A 261 -15.62 -23.40 -25.83
C TYR A 261 -15.33 -24.14 -27.16
N SER A 262 -16.32 -24.43 -27.93
CA SER A 262 -16.17 -25.12 -29.23
C SER A 262 -16.05 -24.14 -30.39
N ILE A 263 -15.37 -24.59 -31.44
CA ILE A 263 -15.40 -23.99 -32.77
C ILE A 263 -15.78 -25.12 -33.75
N PRO A 264 -16.76 -24.94 -34.63
CA PRO A 264 -17.08 -25.95 -35.64
C PRO A 264 -15.83 -26.29 -36.47
N ASP A 265 -15.63 -27.57 -36.73
CA ASP A 265 -14.45 -28.05 -37.47
C ASP A 265 -14.29 -27.41 -38.86
N SER A 266 -15.41 -26.99 -39.51
CA SER A 266 -15.39 -26.27 -40.78
C SER A 266 -14.82 -24.85 -40.67
N LEU A 267 -14.82 -24.27 -39.48
CA LEU A 267 -14.46 -22.86 -39.26
C LEU A 267 -13.09 -22.69 -38.59
N GLY A 268 -12.55 -23.71 -37.93
CA GLY A 268 -11.27 -23.49 -37.25
C GLY A 268 -10.74 -24.63 -36.39
N ILE A 269 -9.83 -24.27 -35.53
CA ILE A 269 -9.12 -25.17 -34.60
C ILE A 269 -9.18 -24.61 -33.18
N VAL A 270 -9.46 -25.44 -32.19
CA VAL A 270 -9.43 -25.09 -30.77
C VAL A 270 -8.25 -25.80 -30.09
N MET A 271 -7.45 -25.01 -29.38
CA MET A 271 -6.43 -25.50 -28.46
C MET A 271 -6.94 -25.37 -27.03
N THR A 272 -7.25 -26.49 -26.40
CA THR A 272 -7.74 -26.51 -24.99
C THR A 272 -6.60 -26.94 -24.07
N PHE A 273 -6.44 -26.21 -22.98
CA PHE A 273 -5.47 -26.44 -21.94
C PHE A 273 -6.18 -26.72 -20.62
N LYS A 274 -5.69 -27.69 -19.86
CA LYS A 274 -6.21 -28.03 -18.54
C LYS A 274 -5.13 -27.75 -17.50
N TYR A 275 -5.50 -27.00 -16.48
CA TYR A 275 -4.63 -26.65 -15.37
C TYR A 275 -5.35 -26.93 -14.05
N ASP A 276 -4.88 -27.95 -13.32
CA ASP A 276 -5.49 -28.37 -12.06
C ASP A 276 -4.90 -27.64 -10.85
N ASP A 277 -3.71 -27.05 -10.99
CA ASP A 277 -2.87 -26.51 -9.93
C ASP A 277 -2.46 -25.03 -10.13
N VAL A 278 -3.12 -24.30 -11.04
CA VAL A 278 -2.87 -22.87 -11.30
C VAL A 278 -4.03 -22.03 -10.84
N ASN A 279 -3.80 -21.15 -9.86
CA ASN A 279 -4.78 -20.21 -9.36
C ASN A 279 -4.89 -18.95 -10.23
N LEU A 280 -5.93 -18.14 -9.99
CA LEU A 280 -6.24 -16.93 -10.76
C LEU A 280 -5.09 -15.91 -10.80
N LEU A 281 -4.31 -15.79 -9.72
CA LEU A 281 -3.24 -14.80 -9.54
C LEU A 281 -1.82 -15.41 -9.49
N ASP A 282 -1.61 -16.64 -9.95
CA ASP A 282 -0.31 -17.33 -9.95
C ASP A 282 0.61 -16.84 -11.10
N PHE A 283 0.78 -15.55 -11.21
CA PHE A 283 1.58 -14.91 -12.26
C PHE A 283 3.08 -15.18 -12.17
N ASP A 284 3.57 -15.73 -11.07
CA ASP A 284 4.99 -16.13 -10.94
C ASP A 284 5.35 -17.37 -11.82
N ARG A 285 4.36 -18.08 -12.40
CA ARG A 285 4.53 -19.25 -13.29
C ARG A 285 4.56 -18.89 -14.78
N LEU A 286 4.85 -17.66 -15.14
CA LEU A 286 4.83 -17.16 -16.53
C LEU A 286 5.60 -18.08 -17.50
N GLN A 287 6.86 -18.45 -17.17
CA GLN A 287 7.70 -19.24 -18.07
C GLN A 287 7.07 -20.61 -18.39
N GLU A 288 6.60 -21.28 -17.36
CA GLU A 288 5.97 -22.59 -17.50
C GLU A 288 4.72 -22.52 -18.39
N LEU A 289 3.84 -21.56 -18.12
CA LEU A 289 2.60 -21.38 -18.87
C LEU A 289 2.85 -20.98 -20.34
N HIS A 290 3.83 -20.10 -20.56
CA HIS A 290 4.30 -19.75 -21.90
C HIS A 290 4.77 -20.99 -22.67
N ASP A 291 5.65 -21.81 -22.05
CA ASP A 291 6.24 -22.98 -22.71
C ASP A 291 5.20 -24.06 -23.01
N ILE A 292 4.19 -24.22 -22.14
CA ILE A 292 3.05 -25.11 -22.41
C ILE A 292 2.29 -24.65 -23.66
N GLY A 293 1.99 -23.35 -23.76
CA GLY A 293 1.31 -22.77 -24.92
C GLY A 293 2.12 -22.93 -26.20
N TYR A 294 3.38 -22.58 -26.14
CA TYR A 294 4.31 -22.69 -27.27
C TYR A 294 4.43 -24.12 -27.80
N ASN A 295 4.77 -25.07 -26.94
CA ASN A 295 4.97 -26.48 -27.34
C ASN A 295 3.66 -27.12 -27.85
N ARG A 296 2.52 -26.83 -27.21
CA ARG A 296 1.22 -27.36 -27.68
C ARG A 296 0.88 -26.85 -29.05
N THR A 297 1.15 -25.56 -29.33
CA THR A 297 0.91 -24.97 -30.66
C THR A 297 1.82 -25.57 -31.72
N LEU A 298 3.11 -25.81 -31.40
CA LEU A 298 4.01 -26.51 -32.32
C LEU A 298 3.54 -27.91 -32.65
N ASN A 299 3.06 -28.68 -31.67
CA ASN A 299 2.52 -30.02 -31.87
C ASN A 299 1.25 -30.04 -32.76
N MET A 300 0.52 -28.93 -32.81
CA MET A 300 -0.67 -28.76 -33.65
C MET A 300 -0.36 -28.02 -34.97
N MET A 301 0.89 -27.66 -35.22
CA MET A 301 1.27 -26.78 -36.34
C MET A 301 0.90 -27.36 -37.72
N ASP A 302 1.03 -28.66 -37.93
CA ASP A 302 0.63 -29.30 -39.19
C ASP A 302 -0.90 -29.18 -39.43
N SER A 303 -1.69 -29.37 -38.36
CA SER A 303 -3.13 -29.19 -38.41
C SER A 303 -3.52 -27.73 -38.68
N ILE A 304 -2.80 -26.78 -38.11
CA ILE A 304 -2.97 -25.35 -38.33
C ILE A 304 -2.61 -25.03 -39.79
N LYS A 305 -1.45 -25.52 -40.29
CA LYS A 305 -0.97 -25.27 -41.65
C LYS A 305 -1.84 -25.91 -42.70
N SER A 306 -2.53 -27.01 -42.42
CA SER A 306 -3.49 -27.64 -43.36
C SER A 306 -4.75 -26.84 -43.57
N ARG A 307 -5.13 -25.94 -42.63
CA ARG A 307 -6.31 -25.07 -42.72
C ARG A 307 -5.98 -23.63 -43.09
N VAL A 308 -4.84 -23.12 -42.57
CA VAL A 308 -4.36 -21.78 -42.92
C VAL A 308 -3.33 -21.93 -44.03
N HIS A 309 -3.72 -21.59 -45.26
CA HIS A 309 -2.84 -21.71 -46.43
C HIS A 309 -1.99 -20.47 -46.67
N ARG A 310 -2.46 -19.30 -46.23
CA ARG A 310 -1.70 -18.04 -46.30
C ARG A 310 -0.54 -18.03 -45.30
N ARG A 311 0.57 -17.46 -45.75
CA ARG A 311 1.76 -17.23 -44.90
C ARG A 311 2.13 -15.75 -44.91
N VAL A 312 2.58 -15.23 -43.80
CA VAL A 312 3.08 -13.85 -43.63
C VAL A 312 4.49 -13.92 -43.10
N ASN A 313 5.43 -13.35 -43.83
CA ASN A 313 6.82 -13.31 -43.39
C ASN A 313 6.94 -12.51 -42.08
N ALA A 314 7.69 -13.06 -41.14
CA ALA A 314 7.94 -12.45 -39.83
C ALA A 314 8.57 -11.03 -39.94
N ASP A 315 9.45 -10.79 -40.94
CA ASP A 315 10.04 -9.47 -41.18
C ASP A 315 8.96 -8.44 -41.61
N ASN A 316 7.98 -8.85 -42.39
CA ASN A 316 6.87 -7.98 -42.76
C ASN A 316 5.98 -7.63 -41.57
N VAL A 317 5.74 -8.59 -40.68
CA VAL A 317 5.01 -8.34 -39.41
C VAL A 317 5.81 -7.37 -38.55
N ARG A 318 7.11 -7.59 -38.42
CA ARG A 318 8.03 -6.70 -37.67
C ARG A 318 8.04 -5.28 -38.23
N LEU A 319 8.13 -5.14 -39.53
CA LEU A 319 8.12 -3.82 -40.20
C LEU A 319 6.79 -3.08 -39.97
N ARG A 320 5.66 -3.75 -40.18
CA ARG A 320 4.33 -3.16 -39.92
C ARG A 320 4.18 -2.73 -38.46
N ARG A 321 4.69 -3.54 -37.53
CA ARG A 321 4.71 -3.23 -36.09
C ARG A 321 5.56 -2.01 -35.79
N LEU A 322 6.74 -1.89 -36.37
CA LEU A 322 7.59 -0.72 -36.24
C LEU A 322 6.91 0.56 -36.77
N VAL A 323 6.29 0.48 -37.96
CA VAL A 323 5.54 1.61 -38.56
C VAL A 323 4.39 2.02 -37.66
N PHE A 324 3.60 1.09 -37.15
CA PHE A 324 2.50 1.42 -36.23
C PHE A 324 3.01 2.10 -34.94
N ARG A 325 4.06 1.55 -34.34
CA ARG A 325 4.64 2.11 -33.10
C ARG A 325 5.33 3.47 -33.30
N SER A 326 5.90 3.73 -34.49
CA SER A 326 6.49 5.02 -34.79
C SER A 326 5.48 6.16 -34.96
N ASN A 327 4.22 5.80 -35.25
CA ASN A 327 3.11 6.74 -35.37
C ASN A 327 2.38 6.99 -34.04
N LEU A 328 2.82 6.39 -32.93
CA LEU A 328 2.24 6.66 -31.61
C LEU A 328 2.61 8.06 -31.14
N PRO A 329 1.65 8.92 -30.73
CA PRO A 329 1.92 10.28 -30.25
C PRO A 329 2.87 10.30 -29.05
N GLN A 330 3.58 11.42 -28.86
CA GLN A 330 4.40 11.61 -27.66
C GLN A 330 3.52 11.72 -26.43
N PHE A 331 3.89 11.03 -25.34
CA PHE A 331 3.09 10.98 -24.12
C PHE A 331 3.42 12.17 -23.21
N ARG A 332 2.89 13.35 -23.58
CA ARG A 332 3.05 14.63 -22.86
C ARG A 332 1.69 15.29 -22.67
N PHE A 333 1.52 16.01 -21.59
CA PHE A 333 0.26 16.58 -21.16
C PHE A 333 0.34 18.10 -21.13
N ARG A 334 -0.76 18.78 -21.50
CA ARG A 334 -0.88 20.23 -21.47
C ARG A 334 -1.82 20.71 -20.35
N ASP A 335 -3.01 20.17 -20.30
CA ASP A 335 -4.09 20.62 -19.40
C ASP A 335 -4.55 19.52 -18.47
N ILE A 336 -5.16 19.95 -17.34
CA ILE A 336 -5.77 19.05 -16.36
C ILE A 336 -7.22 19.45 -16.18
N ILE A 337 -8.13 18.55 -16.55
CA ILE A 337 -9.59 18.66 -16.39
C ILE A 337 -10.00 17.79 -15.22
N ILE A 338 -10.73 18.34 -14.25
CA ILE A 338 -11.06 17.65 -13.01
C ILE A 338 -12.57 17.61 -12.82
N GLU A 339 -13.11 16.42 -12.66
CA GLU A 339 -14.50 16.14 -12.34
C GLU A 339 -14.63 15.61 -10.90
N GLY A 340 -15.78 15.88 -10.26
CA GLY A 340 -16.08 15.39 -8.91
C GLY A 340 -15.51 16.23 -7.77
N ALA A 341 -14.90 17.38 -8.10
CA ALA A 341 -14.33 18.33 -7.15
C ALA A 341 -14.85 19.76 -7.41
N ASN A 342 -15.02 20.57 -6.37
CA ASN A 342 -15.39 21.98 -6.52
C ASN A 342 -14.20 22.84 -6.98
N ALA A 343 -14.42 24.09 -7.36
CA ALA A 343 -13.39 24.96 -7.93
C ALA A 343 -12.14 25.14 -7.03
N GLN A 344 -12.32 25.20 -5.70
CA GLN A 344 -11.21 25.34 -4.75
C GLN A 344 -10.40 24.04 -4.64
N GLN A 345 -11.07 22.89 -4.64
CA GLN A 345 -10.45 21.56 -4.65
C GLN A 345 -9.70 21.32 -5.96
N GLN A 346 -10.29 21.74 -7.10
CA GLN A 346 -9.61 21.66 -8.40
C GLN A 346 -8.32 22.48 -8.41
N ALA A 347 -8.31 23.68 -7.82
CA ALA A 347 -7.11 24.49 -7.71
C ALA A 347 -6.02 23.80 -6.86
N TYR A 348 -6.40 23.15 -5.75
CA TYR A 348 -5.49 22.35 -4.93
C TYR A 348 -4.92 21.17 -5.73
N ILE A 349 -5.78 20.41 -6.40
CA ILE A 349 -5.39 19.22 -7.17
C ILE A 349 -4.42 19.62 -8.30
N LYS A 350 -4.71 20.68 -9.06
CA LYS A 350 -3.85 21.15 -10.14
C LYS A 350 -2.44 21.47 -9.68
N LYS A 351 -2.28 22.10 -8.51
CA LYS A 351 -0.97 22.44 -7.94
C LYS A 351 -0.08 21.23 -7.59
N GLU A 352 -0.66 20.07 -7.39
CA GLU A 352 0.12 18.85 -7.10
C GLU A 352 0.77 18.24 -8.35
N PHE A 353 0.27 18.58 -9.56
CA PHE A 353 0.80 18.08 -10.83
C PHE A 353 1.71 19.09 -11.53
N HIS A 354 1.45 20.37 -11.34
CA HIS A 354 1.98 21.42 -12.21
C HIS A 354 2.89 22.38 -11.43
N ASP A 355 4.11 22.55 -11.92
CA ASP A 355 4.98 23.65 -11.56
C ASP A 355 4.58 24.83 -12.47
N GLU A 356 4.22 25.97 -11.89
CA GLU A 356 3.69 27.14 -12.61
C GLU A 356 4.61 27.66 -13.76
N GLU A 357 5.84 27.13 -13.85
CA GLU A 357 6.84 27.50 -14.85
C GLU A 357 6.79 26.68 -16.16
N HIS A 358 6.02 25.56 -16.20
CA HIS A 358 6.00 24.68 -17.38
C HIS A 358 4.57 24.39 -17.86
N GLU A 359 4.25 24.84 -19.09
CA GLU A 359 2.94 24.59 -19.73
C GLU A 359 2.70 23.11 -20.08
N VAL A 360 3.77 22.34 -20.22
CA VAL A 360 3.74 20.92 -20.62
C VAL A 360 4.44 20.05 -19.59
N PHE A 361 3.78 19.00 -19.13
CA PHE A 361 4.33 18.06 -18.15
C PHE A 361 4.41 16.63 -18.71
N THR A 362 5.32 15.84 -18.14
CA THR A 362 5.61 14.47 -18.57
C THR A 362 4.74 13.45 -17.82
N TYR A 363 4.76 12.19 -18.27
CA TYR A 363 4.13 11.09 -17.54
C TYR A 363 4.75 10.88 -16.13
N GLU A 364 6.03 11.11 -15.95
CA GLU A 364 6.66 11.04 -14.62
C GLU A 364 6.15 12.14 -13.67
N ASP A 365 5.85 13.31 -14.18
CA ASP A 365 5.22 14.39 -13.41
C ASP A 365 3.79 14.02 -13.03
N LEU A 366 3.03 13.46 -13.99
CA LEU A 366 1.70 12.90 -13.75
C LEU A 366 1.76 11.85 -12.63
N LYS A 367 2.66 10.88 -12.74
CA LYS A 367 2.81 9.78 -11.77
C LYS A 367 3.12 10.31 -10.37
N ARG A 368 4.02 11.29 -10.25
CA ARG A 368 4.33 11.95 -8.97
C ARG A 368 3.12 12.67 -8.38
N GLY A 369 2.44 13.49 -9.16
CA GLY A 369 1.24 14.23 -8.73
C GLY A 369 0.12 13.29 -8.30
N TYR A 370 -0.13 12.24 -9.08
CA TYR A 370 -1.12 11.22 -8.80
C TYR A 370 -0.93 10.56 -7.42
N PHE A 371 0.29 10.10 -7.12
CA PHE A 371 0.58 9.47 -5.83
C PHE A 371 0.63 10.45 -4.66
N ARG A 372 1.01 11.72 -4.90
CA ARG A 372 0.92 12.77 -3.89
C ARG A 372 -0.52 13.07 -3.50
N LEU A 373 -1.44 13.11 -4.46
CA LEU A 373 -2.85 13.31 -4.21
C LEU A 373 -3.48 12.14 -3.46
N LEU A 374 -3.16 10.91 -3.85
CA LEU A 374 -3.66 9.71 -3.17
C LEU A 374 -3.13 9.53 -1.74
N ALA A 375 -2.05 10.24 -1.38
CA ALA A 375 -1.60 10.33 -0.01
C ALA A 375 -2.45 11.30 0.85
N ASP A 376 -3.35 12.08 0.25
CA ASP A 376 -4.29 12.95 0.96
C ASP A 376 -5.54 12.17 1.36
N ASN A 377 -5.87 12.19 2.65
CA ASN A 377 -6.99 11.43 3.21
C ASN A 377 -8.37 11.91 2.75
N MET A 378 -8.46 13.10 2.13
CA MET A 378 -9.72 13.63 1.58
C MET A 378 -10.02 13.15 0.18
N ILE A 379 -9.10 12.42 -0.43
CA ILE A 379 -9.26 11.88 -1.78
C ILE A 379 -9.30 10.35 -1.70
N SER A 380 -10.48 9.78 -1.92
CA SER A 380 -10.68 8.32 -1.85
C SER A 380 -10.27 7.60 -3.14
N GLU A 381 -10.45 8.26 -4.27
CA GLU A 381 -10.18 7.68 -5.56
C GLU A 381 -9.88 8.75 -6.60
N ILE A 382 -8.94 8.43 -7.49
CA ILE A 382 -8.66 9.19 -8.70
C ILE A 382 -8.62 8.20 -9.86
N VAL A 383 -9.45 8.43 -10.88
CA VAL A 383 -9.41 7.69 -12.14
C VAL A 383 -8.89 8.65 -13.22
N PRO A 384 -7.64 8.47 -13.67
CA PRO A 384 -7.04 9.30 -14.71
C PRO A 384 -7.39 8.77 -16.09
N HIS A 385 -7.64 9.66 -17.06
CA HIS A 385 -7.72 9.38 -18.48
C HIS A 385 -6.85 10.37 -19.24
N ALA A 386 -6.20 9.91 -20.30
CA ALA A 386 -5.41 10.76 -21.19
C ALA A 386 -6.17 10.92 -22.52
N VAL A 387 -6.71 12.10 -22.74
CA VAL A 387 -7.47 12.44 -23.96
C VAL A 387 -6.53 13.16 -24.92
N TYR A 388 -6.31 12.58 -26.09
CA TYR A 388 -5.39 13.14 -27.08
C TYR A 388 -6.06 14.25 -27.88
N ASP A 389 -5.42 15.40 -27.96
CA ASP A 389 -5.77 16.52 -28.83
C ASP A 389 -4.88 16.53 -30.07
N SER A 390 -5.48 16.28 -31.23
CA SER A 390 -4.80 16.22 -32.51
C SER A 390 -4.31 17.58 -33.04
N GLU A 391 -4.84 18.68 -32.50
CA GLU A 391 -4.43 20.04 -32.92
C GLU A 391 -3.10 20.44 -32.28
N SER A 392 -2.91 20.10 -31.01
CA SER A 392 -1.70 20.41 -30.24
C SER A 392 -0.66 19.31 -30.24
N ASP A 393 -0.97 18.08 -30.67
CA ASP A 393 -0.15 16.85 -30.52
C ASP A 393 0.20 16.55 -29.06
N LEU A 394 -0.70 16.93 -28.13
CA LEU A 394 -0.54 16.75 -26.68
C LEU A 394 -1.79 16.04 -26.10
N TYR A 395 -1.69 15.62 -24.84
CA TYR A 395 -2.80 15.05 -24.11
C TYR A 395 -3.37 16.04 -23.10
N GLU A 396 -4.68 15.99 -22.91
CA GLU A 396 -5.36 16.53 -21.74
C GLU A 396 -5.48 15.41 -20.69
N LEU A 397 -5.13 15.73 -19.45
CA LEU A 397 -5.29 14.82 -18.31
C LEU A 397 -6.67 15.03 -17.70
N HIS A 398 -7.58 14.11 -17.91
CA HIS A 398 -8.89 14.10 -17.27
C HIS A 398 -8.83 13.27 -15.99
N LEU A 399 -9.23 13.87 -14.86
CA LEU A 399 -9.24 13.23 -13.55
C LEU A 399 -10.65 13.17 -13.00
N LYS A 400 -11.22 11.97 -12.89
CA LYS A 400 -12.45 11.74 -12.14
C LYS A 400 -12.09 11.48 -10.68
N VAL A 401 -12.36 12.46 -9.80
CA VAL A 401 -11.96 12.43 -8.40
C VAL A 401 -13.16 12.15 -7.52
N LYS A 402 -12.99 11.25 -6.56
CA LYS A 402 -13.98 11.01 -5.52
C LYS A 402 -13.43 11.53 -4.19
N MET A 403 -14.15 12.51 -3.63
CA MET A 403 -13.82 13.08 -2.35
C MET A 403 -14.38 12.23 -1.21
N GLU A 404 -13.66 12.20 -0.08
CA GLU A 404 -14.11 11.60 1.17
C GLU A 404 -15.01 12.55 1.95
N ASP A 405 -15.84 11.98 2.82
CA ASP A 405 -16.67 12.75 3.75
C ASP A 405 -15.82 13.43 4.82
N ASN A 406 -16.28 14.60 5.28
CA ASN A 406 -15.49 15.52 6.13
C ASN A 406 -15.33 15.04 7.57
N PHE A 407 -16.30 14.30 8.12
CA PHE A 407 -16.28 13.83 9.50
C PHE A 407 -15.77 12.40 9.57
N SER A 408 -15.02 12.09 10.62
CA SER A 408 -14.55 10.73 10.89
C SER A 408 -14.71 10.36 12.35
N VAL A 409 -15.11 9.12 12.62
CA VAL A 409 -15.07 8.49 13.92
C VAL A 409 -14.16 7.28 13.83
N ARG A 410 -13.15 7.24 14.68
CA ARG A 410 -12.12 6.20 14.72
C ARG A 410 -12.27 5.41 16.02
N LEU A 411 -12.37 4.11 15.91
CA LEU A 411 -12.51 3.19 17.05
C LEU A 411 -11.36 2.20 17.03
N GLY A 412 -10.83 1.86 18.20
CA GLY A 412 -9.73 0.91 18.29
C GLY A 412 -9.30 0.66 19.72
N GLY A 413 -8.06 0.25 19.88
CA GLY A 413 -7.46 -0.04 21.18
C GLY A 413 -6.54 -1.25 21.16
N SER A 414 -6.37 -1.88 22.31
CA SER A 414 -5.66 -3.14 22.48
C SER A 414 -6.29 -3.97 23.57
N VAL A 415 -6.31 -5.28 23.37
CA VAL A 415 -6.74 -6.26 24.37
C VAL A 415 -5.55 -7.16 24.67
N SER A 416 -5.23 -7.35 25.94
CA SER A 416 -4.11 -8.17 26.37
C SER A 416 -4.50 -8.99 27.59
N THR A 417 -3.82 -10.10 27.77
CA THR A 417 -3.87 -10.91 29.02
C THR A 417 -3.21 -10.19 30.19
N THR A 418 -2.44 -9.13 29.92
CA THR A 418 -1.83 -8.24 30.91
C THR A 418 -2.71 -7.02 31.19
N SER A 419 -2.27 -6.11 32.09
CA SER A 419 -3.02 -4.88 32.39
C SER A 419 -3.00 -3.82 31.28
N SER A 420 -2.47 -4.11 30.10
CA SER A 420 -2.31 -3.17 28.97
C SER A 420 -3.55 -2.97 28.09
N ASN A 421 -4.71 -3.35 28.58
CA ASN A 421 -5.99 -3.14 27.87
C ASN A 421 -6.29 -1.65 27.70
N GLN A 422 -6.65 -1.25 26.49
CA GLN A 422 -6.94 0.14 26.14
C GLN A 422 -8.12 0.22 25.18
N ILE A 423 -8.92 1.24 25.33
CA ILE A 423 -9.96 1.66 24.36
C ILE A 423 -9.48 2.98 23.75
N TYR A 424 -9.64 3.08 22.43
CA TYR A 424 -9.35 4.30 21.68
C TYR A 424 -10.60 4.80 20.98
N LEU A 425 -10.84 6.10 21.11
CA LEU A 425 -11.86 6.84 20.38
C LEU A 425 -11.21 8.09 19.77
N GLY A 426 -11.35 8.25 18.47
CA GLY A 426 -10.94 9.45 17.75
C GLY A 426 -12.12 10.08 17.03
N ILE A 427 -12.22 11.40 17.06
CA ILE A 427 -13.19 12.18 16.30
C ILE A 427 -12.39 13.16 15.46
N GLY A 428 -12.72 13.26 14.16
CA GLY A 428 -12.02 14.13 13.24
C GLY A 428 -12.97 14.91 12.33
N TYR A 429 -12.56 16.10 12.00
CA TYR A 429 -13.12 16.90 10.91
C TYR A 429 -12.00 17.31 9.97
N GLN A 430 -12.15 17.01 8.69
CA GLN A 430 -11.20 17.38 7.65
C GLN A 430 -11.91 18.06 6.49
N ASN A 431 -11.30 19.11 5.93
CA ASN A 431 -11.84 19.82 4.78
C ASN A 431 -10.69 20.15 3.82
N LEU A 432 -10.92 19.87 2.54
CA LEU A 432 -10.03 20.21 1.43
C LEU A 432 -10.65 21.32 0.59
N ASN A 433 -9.96 22.46 0.54
CA ASN A 433 -10.27 23.59 -0.34
C ASN A 433 -9.00 23.99 -1.08
N TYR A 434 -8.54 25.25 -1.02
CA TYR A 434 -7.21 25.66 -1.52
C TYR A 434 -6.05 25.03 -0.74
N TYR A 435 -6.32 24.52 0.46
CA TYR A 435 -5.42 23.82 1.35
C TYR A 435 -6.20 22.83 2.22
N SER A 436 -5.53 21.79 2.71
CA SER A 436 -6.17 20.80 3.58
C SER A 436 -6.13 21.28 5.03
N LYS A 437 -7.28 21.22 5.72
CA LYS A 437 -7.43 21.50 7.17
C LYS A 437 -7.94 20.25 7.85
N GLU A 438 -7.35 19.94 9.01
CA GLU A 438 -7.78 18.81 9.83
C GLU A 438 -7.79 19.21 11.31
N ILE A 439 -8.85 18.85 12.02
CA ILE A 439 -8.94 18.96 13.47
C ILE A 439 -9.33 17.58 13.98
N THR A 440 -8.56 17.04 14.92
CA THR A 440 -8.84 15.74 15.54
C THR A 440 -8.80 15.85 17.06
N PHE A 441 -9.71 15.11 17.68
CA PHE A 441 -9.69 14.84 19.10
C PHE A 441 -9.53 13.34 19.29
N ASP A 442 -8.50 12.92 20.03
CA ASP A 442 -8.16 11.54 20.28
C ASP A 442 -8.18 11.26 21.78
N GLY A 443 -8.91 10.23 22.19
CA GLY A 443 -8.98 9.75 23.55
C GLY A 443 -8.51 8.29 23.63
N GLN A 444 -7.68 7.99 24.63
CA GLN A 444 -7.27 6.64 25.02
C GLN A 444 -7.55 6.44 26.48
N LEU A 445 -8.21 5.36 26.82
CA LEU A 445 -8.53 4.99 28.20
C LEU A 445 -8.06 3.56 28.46
N GLY A 446 -7.23 3.41 29.46
CA GLY A 446 -6.70 2.11 29.87
C GLY A 446 -6.19 2.13 31.32
N LYS A 447 -5.85 0.97 31.83
CA LYS A 447 -5.35 0.84 33.20
C LYS A 447 -3.94 1.47 33.35
N ILE A 448 -3.10 1.32 32.32
CA ILE A 448 -1.68 1.78 32.34
C ILE A 448 -1.55 3.16 31.71
N TYR A 449 -2.24 3.42 30.60
CA TYR A 449 -2.09 4.65 29.83
C TYR A 449 -3.43 5.28 29.52
N ASN A 450 -3.56 6.55 29.87
CA ASN A 450 -4.68 7.39 29.54
C ASN A 450 -4.18 8.61 28.78
N ASN A 451 -4.88 9.04 27.74
CA ASN A 451 -4.51 10.21 26.95
C ASN A 451 -5.74 10.90 26.37
N ALA A 452 -5.67 12.22 26.35
CA ALA A 452 -6.57 13.07 25.57
C ALA A 452 -5.72 14.05 24.77
N GLN A 453 -5.93 14.09 23.45
CA GLN A 453 -5.15 14.92 22.54
C GLN A 453 -6.06 15.67 21.58
N LEU A 454 -5.84 16.98 21.45
CA LEU A 454 -6.39 17.81 20.39
C LEU A 454 -5.27 18.14 19.40
N MET A 455 -5.51 17.92 18.11
CA MET A 455 -4.61 18.29 17.04
C MET A 455 -5.33 19.13 15.99
N GLY A 456 -4.73 20.25 15.61
CA GLY A 456 -5.04 21.01 14.41
C GLY A 456 -3.92 20.88 13.40
N LYS A 457 -4.24 20.69 12.13
CA LYS A 457 -3.28 20.54 11.03
C LYS A 457 -3.74 21.35 9.82
N ILE A 458 -2.79 22.01 9.15
CA ILE A 458 -3.00 22.70 7.88
C ILE A 458 -1.89 22.30 6.93
N ASP A 459 -2.24 21.68 5.79
CA ASP A 459 -1.32 21.33 4.72
C ASP A 459 -1.46 22.32 3.56
N LEU A 460 -0.37 23.00 3.24
CA LEU A 460 -0.29 23.99 2.16
C LEU A 460 0.38 23.35 0.93
N PRO A 461 -0.25 23.35 -0.25
CA PRO A 461 0.33 22.87 -1.52
C PRO A 461 1.20 23.98 -2.14
N THR A 462 2.24 24.38 -1.43
CA THR A 462 3.27 25.31 -1.90
C THR A 462 4.35 24.58 -2.70
N ASN A 463 5.24 25.28 -3.41
CA ASN A 463 6.34 24.67 -4.19
C ASN A 463 7.14 23.68 -3.32
N ILE A 464 7.37 24.02 -2.04
CA ILE A 464 7.80 23.05 -1.01
C ILE A 464 6.58 22.80 -0.12
N PRO A 465 5.87 21.67 -0.28
CA PRO A 465 4.69 21.34 0.54
C PRO A 465 4.99 21.49 2.01
N THR A 466 4.18 22.28 2.72
CA THR A 466 4.43 22.63 4.12
C THR A 466 3.22 22.25 4.97
N SER A 467 3.45 21.59 6.10
CA SER A 467 2.41 21.22 7.07
C SER A 467 2.64 21.95 8.39
N PHE A 468 1.65 22.71 8.83
CA PHE A 468 1.60 23.31 10.17
C PHE A 468 0.73 22.45 11.07
N ARG A 469 1.20 22.20 12.29
CA ARG A 469 0.46 21.41 13.27
C ARG A 469 0.50 22.09 14.64
N PHE A 470 -0.66 22.10 15.29
CA PHE A 470 -0.83 22.42 16.69
C PHE A 470 -1.24 21.15 17.42
N ILE A 471 -0.63 20.84 18.55
CA ILE A 471 -0.96 19.69 19.39
C ILE A 471 -1.08 20.16 20.84
N ALA A 472 -2.20 19.83 21.47
CA ALA A 472 -2.38 19.93 22.91
C ALA A 472 -2.68 18.53 23.45
N SER A 473 -1.96 18.07 24.46
CA SER A 473 -2.07 16.70 24.99
C SER A 473 -2.00 16.68 26.49
N ILE A 474 -2.81 15.81 27.09
CA ILE A 474 -2.76 15.43 28.49
C ILE A 474 -2.69 13.92 28.53
N SER A 475 -1.70 13.38 29.24
CA SER A 475 -1.57 11.93 29.40
C SER A 475 -1.08 11.54 30.79
N THR A 476 -1.51 10.37 31.22
CA THR A 476 -1.05 9.73 32.47
C THR A 476 -0.56 8.32 32.11
N PHE A 477 0.60 7.96 32.63
CA PHE A 477 1.18 6.64 32.51
C PHE A 477 1.46 6.06 33.90
N ASP A 478 0.79 4.96 34.24
CA ASP A 478 0.89 4.28 35.52
C ASP A 478 1.71 3.00 35.44
N TYR A 479 2.85 2.94 36.14
CA TYR A 479 3.67 1.74 36.20
C TYR A 479 3.29 0.87 37.38
N TYR A 480 2.98 -0.42 37.16
CA TYR A 480 2.66 -1.39 38.16
C TYR A 480 3.86 -2.29 38.49
N LYS A 481 4.03 -2.65 39.76
CA LYS A 481 5.21 -3.40 40.24
C LYS A 481 5.24 -4.84 39.77
N LYS A 482 4.07 -5.47 39.53
CA LYS A 482 3.92 -6.80 38.96
C LYS A 482 2.58 -6.90 38.23
N ASP A 483 2.65 -7.37 37.01
CA ASP A 483 1.51 -7.78 36.23
C ASP A 483 1.56 -9.31 36.13
N LYS A 484 0.65 -10.01 36.82
CA LYS A 484 0.54 -11.46 36.72
C LYS A 484 -0.65 -11.82 35.85
N LEU A 485 -0.46 -12.80 34.96
CA LEU A 485 -1.52 -13.39 34.17
C LEU A 485 -2.68 -13.80 35.11
N PHE A 486 -3.89 -13.30 34.84
CA PHE A 486 -5.12 -13.62 35.59
C PHE A 486 -5.15 -13.24 37.08
N SER A 487 -4.26 -12.38 37.59
CA SER A 487 -4.36 -11.89 38.95
C SER A 487 -4.92 -10.47 38.98
N ARG A 488 -5.98 -10.23 39.76
CA ARG A 488 -6.40 -8.89 40.16
C ARG A 488 -5.30 -8.31 41.07
N ASN A 489 -4.54 -7.36 40.55
CA ASN A 489 -3.63 -6.56 41.37
C ASN A 489 -4.39 -5.32 41.82
N ASP A 490 -4.92 -5.35 43.04
CA ASP A 490 -5.60 -4.20 43.66
C ASP A 490 -4.62 -3.18 44.25
N LYS A 491 -3.30 -3.37 44.07
CA LYS A 491 -2.30 -2.43 44.54
C LYS A 491 -2.16 -1.25 43.60
N PRO A 492 -2.12 0.00 44.16
CA PRO A 492 -1.93 1.21 43.34
C PRO A 492 -0.59 1.19 42.60
N SER A 493 -0.48 2.02 41.56
CA SER A 493 0.76 2.20 40.81
C SER A 493 1.86 2.66 41.74
N PHE A 494 3.09 2.12 41.58
CA PHE A 494 4.21 2.53 42.37
C PHE A 494 4.94 3.76 41.80
N ASN A 495 4.84 4.01 40.50
CA ASN A 495 5.29 5.20 39.81
C ASN A 495 4.23 5.63 38.79
N SER A 496 3.93 6.92 38.72
CA SER A 496 3.10 7.50 37.69
C SER A 496 3.77 8.70 37.04
N LYS A 497 3.45 8.94 35.81
CA LYS A 497 3.97 10.03 35.01
C LYS A 497 2.82 10.76 34.34
N ASP A 498 2.61 12.02 34.70
CA ASP A 498 1.62 12.90 34.10
C ASP A 498 2.32 13.89 33.17
N GLU A 499 1.81 14.00 31.95
CA GLU A 499 2.33 14.93 30.94
C GLU A 499 1.21 15.83 30.43
N ARG A 500 1.47 17.14 30.40
CA ARG A 500 0.56 18.15 29.83
C ARG A 500 1.40 19.07 28.98
N PHE A 501 1.12 19.15 27.68
CA PHE A 501 1.89 20.02 26.82
C PHE A 501 1.07 20.61 25.66
N VAL A 502 1.56 21.72 25.15
CA VAL A 502 1.17 22.30 23.87
C VAL A 502 2.40 22.39 22.98
N LYS A 503 2.23 22.09 21.69
CA LYS A 503 3.32 22.01 20.72
C LYS A 503 2.89 22.56 19.37
N LEU A 504 3.71 23.44 18.81
CA LEU A 504 3.62 23.90 17.43
C LEU A 504 4.68 23.17 16.61
N MET A 505 4.32 22.78 15.39
CA MET A 505 5.22 22.06 14.50
C MET A 505 5.07 22.55 13.07
N VAL A 506 6.20 22.58 12.37
CA VAL A 506 6.29 22.74 10.92
C VAL A 506 6.95 21.50 10.36
N ALA A 507 6.33 20.88 9.37
CA ALA A 507 6.92 19.73 8.67
C ALA A 507 7.10 20.06 7.18
N LEU A 508 8.21 19.58 6.63
CA LEU A 508 8.60 19.73 5.24
C LEU A 508 9.00 18.37 4.66
N PRO A 509 8.75 18.09 3.37
CA PRO A 509 9.31 16.90 2.74
C PRO A 509 10.83 17.01 2.69
N PHE A 510 11.49 15.90 3.01
CA PHE A 510 12.95 15.76 2.93
C PHE A 510 13.24 14.42 2.24
N LEU A 511 13.55 14.44 0.95
CA LEU A 511 13.53 13.26 0.08
C LEU A 511 12.12 12.65 -0.08
N ALA A 512 11.93 11.75 -1.03
CA ALA A 512 10.62 11.17 -1.35
C ALA A 512 9.95 10.45 -0.16
N ASN A 513 10.75 9.74 0.64
CA ASN A 513 10.31 8.88 1.73
C ASN A 513 10.67 9.40 3.13
N LYS A 514 11.07 10.66 3.27
CA LYS A 514 11.44 11.29 4.54
C LYS A 514 10.77 12.65 4.70
N ARG A 515 10.64 13.09 5.95
CA ARG A 515 10.21 14.45 6.30
C ARG A 515 11.09 15.05 7.39
N ALA A 516 11.31 16.35 7.32
CA ALA A 516 11.88 17.15 8.38
C ALA A 516 10.77 17.79 9.21
N GLU A 517 10.90 17.79 10.53
CA GLU A 517 9.96 18.40 11.46
C GLU A 517 10.71 19.37 12.38
N PHE A 518 10.20 20.59 12.49
CA PHE A 518 10.64 21.61 13.42
C PHE A 518 9.54 21.81 14.46
N SER A 519 9.87 21.87 15.73
CA SER A 519 8.83 22.11 16.71
C SER A 519 9.29 22.98 17.87
N LEU A 520 8.31 23.68 18.45
CA LEU A 520 8.42 24.42 19.69
C LEU A 520 7.29 24.00 20.60
N GLY A 521 7.56 23.73 21.87
CA GLY A 521 6.55 23.28 22.81
C GLY A 521 6.82 23.75 24.22
N TYR A 522 5.75 23.92 24.98
CA TYR A 522 5.74 24.18 26.40
C TYR A 522 4.94 23.09 27.11
N GLY A 523 5.45 22.58 28.22
CA GLY A 523 4.77 21.52 28.95
C GLY A 523 5.15 21.44 30.41
N GLN A 524 4.33 20.68 31.13
CA GLN A 524 4.56 20.27 32.51
C GLN A 524 4.59 18.75 32.53
N LEU A 525 5.65 18.22 33.15
CA LEU A 525 5.77 16.80 33.50
C LEU A 525 5.68 16.69 35.00
N GLU A 526 4.98 15.70 35.51
CA GLU A 526 4.85 15.41 36.94
C GLU A 526 5.06 13.92 37.14
N ASP A 527 6.12 13.60 37.88
CA ASP A 527 6.46 12.24 38.26
C ASP A 527 6.10 12.03 39.75
N ASN A 528 5.25 11.03 40.02
CA ASN A 528 4.95 10.57 41.36
C ASN A 528 5.56 9.19 41.56
N TYR A 529 6.37 9.02 42.62
CA TYR A 529 7.18 7.81 42.83
C TYR A 529 7.51 7.55 44.27
N PHE A 530 7.87 6.30 44.58
CA PHE A 530 8.39 5.91 45.89
C PHE A 530 9.88 5.58 45.76
N GLN A 531 10.69 6.11 46.68
CA GLN A 531 12.16 5.85 46.71
C GLN A 531 12.50 4.45 47.24
N SER A 532 11.61 3.82 48.03
CA SER A 532 11.77 2.48 48.58
C SER A 532 11.05 1.42 47.72
N SER A 533 11.61 0.23 47.66
CA SER A 533 10.97 -0.94 47.09
C SER A 533 9.96 -1.63 48.02
N VAL A 534 10.03 -1.32 49.31
CA VAL A 534 9.08 -1.76 50.35
C VAL A 534 8.19 -0.57 50.66
N ILE A 535 6.94 -0.64 50.28
CA ILE A 535 5.94 0.43 50.36
C ILE A 535 4.79 -0.03 51.23
N ASP A 536 4.46 0.73 52.25
CA ASP A 536 3.20 0.63 53.01
C ASP A 536 2.23 1.70 52.44
N PHE A 537 1.37 1.31 51.50
CA PHE A 537 0.46 2.25 50.82
C PHE A 537 -0.54 2.94 51.77
N ASP A 538 -0.72 2.45 52.98
CA ASP A 538 -1.61 3.07 53.96
C ASP A 538 -0.94 4.24 54.69
N LYS A 539 0.43 4.21 54.78
CA LYS A 539 1.22 5.18 55.53
C LYS A 539 2.16 6.01 54.67
N ASP A 540 2.72 5.39 53.62
CA ASP A 540 3.70 6.06 52.79
C ASP A 540 3.01 6.89 51.71
N ARG A 541 3.45 8.12 51.54
CA ARG A 541 3.06 9.01 50.45
C ARG A 541 4.14 9.08 49.40
N SER A 542 3.75 9.13 48.12
CA SER A 542 4.71 9.26 47.02
C SER A 542 5.39 10.63 47.03
N ASP A 543 6.68 10.66 46.71
CA ASP A 543 7.39 11.87 46.34
C ASP A 543 6.86 12.37 44.96
N ARG A 544 6.97 13.71 44.78
CA ARG A 544 6.55 14.35 43.54
C ARG A 544 7.66 15.24 43.00
N SER A 545 8.02 15.03 41.71
CA SER A 545 8.86 15.95 40.96
C SER A 545 8.09 16.56 39.81
N THR A 546 7.97 17.87 39.78
CA THR A 546 7.29 18.64 38.75
C THR A 546 8.30 19.42 37.91
N TYR A 547 8.25 19.22 36.57
CA TYR A 547 9.12 19.90 35.61
C TYR A 547 8.27 20.81 34.70
N LYS A 548 8.56 22.12 34.67
CA LYS A 548 7.99 23.05 33.70
C LYS A 548 9.04 23.35 32.66
N LEU A 549 8.76 22.94 31.40
CA LEU A 549 9.74 22.87 30.34
C LEU A 549 9.28 23.68 29.11
N LEU A 550 10.20 24.44 28.54
CA LEU A 550 10.14 24.93 27.18
C LEU A 550 11.12 24.10 26.36
N GLY A 551 10.68 23.58 25.20
CA GLY A 551 11.53 22.74 24.35
C GLY A 551 11.38 23.07 22.87
N GLY A 552 12.51 23.03 22.15
CA GLY A 552 12.56 23.08 20.70
C GLY A 552 13.15 21.80 20.12
N SER A 553 12.70 21.37 18.95
CA SER A 553 13.29 20.19 18.30
C SER A 553 13.38 20.31 16.79
N ILE A 554 14.39 19.62 16.25
CA ILE A 554 14.53 19.32 14.81
C ILE A 554 14.57 17.81 14.70
N GLY A 555 13.72 17.24 13.83
CA GLY A 555 13.64 15.81 13.61
C GLY A 555 13.60 15.44 12.15
N PHE A 556 14.26 14.33 11.79
CA PHE A 556 14.18 13.70 10.49
C PHE A 556 13.57 12.32 10.64
N TYR A 557 12.51 12.06 9.89
CA TYR A 557 11.72 10.84 10.00
C TYR A 557 11.55 10.21 8.62
N GLY A 558 11.74 8.91 8.51
CA GLY A 558 11.50 8.15 7.30
C GLY A 558 11.01 6.75 7.61
N SER A 559 10.10 6.20 6.81
CA SER A 559 9.64 4.82 6.96
C SER A 559 9.13 4.27 5.65
N THR A 560 9.59 3.07 5.32
CA THR A 560 9.07 2.22 4.25
C THR A 560 8.60 0.87 4.78
N LEU A 561 8.31 0.77 6.08
CA LEU A 561 7.81 -0.47 6.69
C LEU A 561 6.51 -0.92 6.04
N ASN A 562 6.42 -2.20 5.70
CA ASN A 562 5.23 -2.81 5.09
C ASN A 562 4.02 -2.88 6.04
N THR A 563 4.25 -2.93 7.35
CA THR A 563 3.21 -2.90 8.39
C THR A 563 3.65 -2.02 9.55
N ARG A 564 2.69 -1.47 10.29
CA ARG A 564 2.99 -0.61 11.46
C ARG A 564 3.53 -1.40 12.64
N GLN A 565 2.99 -2.59 12.86
CA GLN A 565 3.42 -3.53 13.89
C GLN A 565 3.93 -4.80 13.22
N TYR A 566 4.96 -5.40 13.81
CA TYR A 566 5.53 -6.67 13.35
C TYR A 566 5.94 -6.67 11.87
N ALA A 567 6.60 -5.60 11.44
CA ALA A 567 7.08 -5.45 10.06
C ALA A 567 8.04 -6.59 9.67
N THR A 568 8.03 -6.92 8.38
CA THR A 568 8.92 -7.92 7.76
C THR A 568 9.71 -7.37 6.58
N LYS A 569 9.43 -6.13 6.14
CA LYS A 569 10.09 -5.47 5.01
C LYS A 569 10.18 -3.97 5.23
N GLY A 570 11.19 -3.36 4.61
CA GLY A 570 11.40 -1.93 4.66
C GLY A 570 12.25 -1.47 5.86
N TYR A 571 12.20 -0.18 6.15
CA TYR A 571 12.94 0.40 7.26
C TYR A 571 12.14 1.51 7.97
N LEU A 572 12.53 1.82 9.19
CA LEU A 572 12.14 2.99 9.98
C LEU A 572 13.41 3.70 10.44
N GLU A 573 13.50 5.02 10.25
CA GLU A 573 14.64 5.83 10.67
C GLU A 573 14.15 7.11 11.35
N LYS A 574 14.75 7.47 12.46
CA LYS A 574 14.46 8.69 13.22
C LYS A 574 15.77 9.29 13.73
N LEU A 575 15.99 10.56 13.44
CA LEU A 575 17.05 11.36 14.04
C LEU A 575 16.39 12.61 14.62
N ILE A 576 16.56 12.84 15.92
CA ILE A 576 15.90 13.95 16.61
C ILE A 576 16.93 14.65 17.49
N ALA A 577 17.08 15.96 17.32
CA ALA A 577 17.82 16.83 18.21
C ALA A 577 16.85 17.77 18.93
N GLN A 578 16.94 17.86 20.24
CA GLN A 578 16.04 18.60 21.11
C GLN A 578 16.83 19.44 22.12
N VAL A 579 16.37 20.65 22.33
CA VAL A 579 16.88 21.53 23.39
C VAL A 579 15.74 21.84 24.34
N PHE A 580 15.98 21.65 25.60
CA PHE A 580 15.02 21.95 26.65
C PHE A 580 15.59 22.97 27.62
N THR A 581 14.72 23.77 28.21
CA THR A 581 15.02 24.65 29.33
C THR A 581 13.85 24.65 30.29
N GLY A 582 14.14 24.58 31.61
CA GLY A 582 13.08 24.55 32.61
C GLY A 582 13.59 24.44 34.04
N ARG A 583 12.64 24.20 34.94
CA ARG A 583 12.89 24.06 36.36
C ARG A 583 12.21 22.82 36.91
N GLU A 584 12.88 22.16 37.83
CA GLU A 584 12.34 21.10 38.67
C GLU A 584 11.82 21.70 39.99
N ARG A 585 10.68 21.19 40.48
CA ARG A 585 10.22 21.40 41.85
C ARG A 585 9.99 20.03 42.45
N PHE A 586 10.71 19.75 43.53
CA PHE A 586 10.60 18.51 44.30
C PHE A 586 9.75 18.73 45.55
N GLU A 587 8.84 17.80 45.82
CA GLU A 587 8.00 17.75 47.01
C GLU A 587 8.09 16.32 47.59
N PRO A 588 8.69 16.13 48.78
CA PRO A 588 8.74 14.82 49.42
C PRO A 588 7.37 14.40 49.93
N GLY A 589 7.02 13.11 49.81
CA GLY A 589 5.74 12.55 50.25
C GLY A 589 5.58 12.59 51.77
N ASN A 590 6.65 12.40 52.51
CA ASN A 590 6.71 12.51 53.97
C ASN A 590 7.70 13.61 54.39
N PRO A 591 7.29 14.88 54.34
CA PRO A 591 8.19 15.98 54.66
C PRO A 591 8.55 15.99 56.15
N GLN A 592 9.81 16.32 56.46
CA GLN A 592 10.24 16.62 57.85
C GLN A 592 9.59 17.93 58.28
N GLU A 593 9.39 18.09 59.60
CA GLU A 593 8.84 19.32 60.16
C GLU A 593 9.72 20.52 59.79
N GLY A 594 9.11 21.56 59.17
CA GLY A 594 9.85 22.72 58.67
C GLY A 594 10.37 22.62 57.24
N TYR A 595 10.10 21.54 56.50
CA TYR A 595 10.45 21.44 55.07
C TYR A 595 9.68 22.46 54.23
N SER A 596 10.41 23.30 53.49
CA SER A 596 9.87 24.20 52.50
C SER A 596 10.43 23.86 51.11
N PRO A 597 9.61 23.51 50.14
CA PRO A 597 10.09 23.19 48.80
C PRO A 597 10.73 24.43 48.18
N SER A 598 12.03 24.38 47.88
CA SER A 598 12.69 25.40 47.07
C SER A 598 12.79 24.93 45.62
N PRO A 599 12.39 25.78 44.65
CA PRO A 599 12.56 25.44 43.25
C PRO A 599 14.06 25.37 42.92
N GLN A 600 14.47 24.31 42.24
CA GLN A 600 15.84 24.19 41.72
C GLN A 600 16.15 25.28 40.69
N GLU A 601 17.42 25.53 40.47
CA GLU A 601 17.90 26.44 39.44
C GLU A 601 17.44 25.98 38.06
N ARG A 602 17.27 26.95 37.15
CA ARG A 602 16.89 26.68 35.77
C ARG A 602 17.99 25.88 35.08
N GLN A 603 17.61 24.75 34.51
CA GLN A 603 18.49 23.88 33.74
C GLN A 603 18.18 23.98 32.26
N SER A 604 19.22 23.87 31.43
CA SER A 604 19.08 23.72 29.96
C SER A 604 19.94 22.56 29.52
N TRP A 605 19.41 21.73 28.63
CA TRP A 605 20.12 20.55 28.14
C TRP A 605 19.80 20.28 26.69
N LEU A 606 20.73 19.61 26.01
CA LEU A 606 20.60 19.04 24.67
C LEU A 606 20.33 17.54 24.79
N GLN A 607 19.41 17.05 23.94
CA GLN A 607 19.19 15.63 23.76
C GLN A 607 19.22 15.29 22.27
N ILE A 608 20.00 14.29 21.89
CA ILE A 608 20.08 13.78 20.52
C ILE A 608 19.75 12.29 20.56
N SER A 609 18.81 11.86 19.75
CA SER A 609 18.45 10.44 19.62
C SER A 609 18.48 10.04 18.14
N TYR A 610 19.05 8.86 17.88
CA TYR A 610 19.02 8.20 16.60
C TYR A 610 18.49 6.79 16.75
N MET A 611 17.55 6.39 15.90
CA MET A 611 17.03 5.04 15.83
C MET A 611 16.85 4.63 14.38
N LYS A 612 17.34 3.44 14.05
CA LYS A 612 17.11 2.78 12.76
C LYS A 612 16.75 1.33 12.96
N GLU A 613 15.72 0.91 12.26
CA GLU A 613 15.23 -0.45 12.18
C GLU A 613 15.07 -0.82 10.71
N ALA A 614 15.56 -1.97 10.27
CA ALA A 614 15.46 -2.40 8.88
C ALA A 614 15.30 -3.91 8.78
N TYR A 615 14.64 -4.36 7.70
CA TYR A 615 14.30 -5.74 7.43
C TYR A 615 14.74 -6.15 6.03
N HIS A 616 15.50 -7.25 5.94
CA HIS A 616 16.06 -7.79 4.72
C HIS A 616 15.53 -9.22 4.50
N THR A 617 14.81 -9.42 3.39
CA THR A 617 14.33 -10.76 3.01
C THR A 617 15.48 -11.58 2.48
N MET A 618 15.73 -12.74 3.12
CA MET A 618 16.82 -13.68 2.80
C MET A 618 16.30 -14.98 2.18
N GLY A 619 15.25 -14.88 1.37
CA GLY A 619 14.57 -16.01 0.74
C GLY A 619 13.05 -15.90 0.89
N PRO A 620 12.28 -16.87 0.37
CA PRO A 620 10.82 -16.76 0.30
C PRO A 620 10.14 -16.72 1.69
N LYS A 621 10.73 -17.32 2.70
CA LYS A 621 10.13 -17.46 4.04
C LYS A 621 10.97 -16.86 5.18
N PHE A 622 12.17 -16.39 4.91
CA PHE A 622 13.05 -15.89 5.96
C PHE A 622 13.39 -14.42 5.78
N THR A 623 13.25 -13.66 6.85
CA THR A 623 13.62 -12.25 6.92
C THR A 623 14.53 -12.02 8.13
N LEU A 624 15.61 -11.28 7.94
CA LEU A 624 16.44 -10.79 9.02
C LEU A 624 16.17 -9.31 9.24
N GLY A 625 15.61 -8.99 10.40
CA GLY A 625 15.51 -7.61 10.89
C GLY A 625 16.70 -7.28 11.79
N TRP A 626 17.02 -5.99 11.87
CA TRP A 626 17.97 -5.45 12.84
C TRP A 626 17.52 -4.07 13.29
N MET A 627 18.00 -3.66 14.46
CA MET A 627 17.72 -2.36 15.06
C MET A 627 19.01 -1.81 15.70
N ALA A 628 19.20 -0.50 15.60
CA ALA A 628 20.21 0.24 16.33
C ALA A 628 19.60 1.53 16.90
N GLU A 629 19.93 1.85 18.14
CA GLU A 629 19.48 3.05 18.83
C GLU A 629 20.61 3.67 19.64
N ALA A 630 20.72 4.98 19.60
CA ALA A 630 21.66 5.74 20.40
C ALA A 630 20.98 6.98 20.97
N LEU A 631 21.23 7.26 22.23
CA LEU A 631 20.76 8.45 22.92
C LEU A 631 21.93 9.16 23.61
N TYR A 632 21.95 10.46 23.43
CA TYR A 632 22.78 11.37 24.23
C TYR A 632 21.90 12.44 24.83
N SER A 633 21.99 12.63 26.15
CA SER A 633 21.37 13.74 26.88
C SER A 633 22.36 14.36 27.82
N SER A 634 22.51 15.69 27.77
CA SER A 634 23.33 16.47 28.70
C SER A 634 22.55 16.92 29.94
N LYS A 635 21.36 16.32 30.20
CA LYS A 635 20.53 16.64 31.36
C LYS A 635 21.27 16.35 32.66
N ASN A 636 21.26 17.30 33.56
CA ASN A 636 21.76 17.09 34.94
C ASN A 636 20.84 16.15 35.73
N PHE A 637 21.32 15.62 36.80
CA PHE A 637 20.54 14.81 37.72
C PHE A 637 19.43 15.61 38.39
N SER A 638 18.31 14.94 38.62
CA SER A 638 17.19 15.45 39.42
C SER A 638 17.51 15.39 40.91
N GLU A 639 16.59 15.84 41.77
CA GLU A 639 16.79 15.94 43.20
C GLU A 639 17.26 14.64 43.86
N ASN A 640 16.76 13.50 43.38
CA ASN A 640 17.16 12.19 43.86
C ASN A 640 17.36 11.19 42.72
N TYR A 641 17.87 9.98 43.08
CA TYR A 641 18.14 8.93 42.13
C TYR A 641 16.87 8.50 41.34
N THR A 642 15.74 8.29 42.06
CA THR A 642 14.51 7.77 41.42
C THR A 642 13.94 8.79 40.44
N ALA A 643 13.88 10.09 40.79
CA ALA A 643 13.50 11.15 39.86
C ALA A 643 14.41 11.20 38.62
N THR A 644 15.71 11.06 38.83
CA THR A 644 16.69 11.01 37.74
C THR A 644 16.42 9.82 36.81
N MET A 645 16.14 8.64 37.35
CA MET A 645 15.86 7.44 36.55
C MET A 645 14.52 7.52 35.80
N MET A 646 13.50 8.14 36.39
CA MET A 646 12.23 8.36 35.71
C MET A 646 12.36 9.28 34.51
N GLN A 647 13.27 10.25 34.58
CA GLN A 647 13.53 11.21 33.50
C GLN A 647 14.63 10.77 32.52
N ALA A 648 15.40 9.74 32.84
CA ALA A 648 16.42 9.17 31.95
C ALA A 648 15.79 8.48 30.73
N GLY A 649 16.49 8.55 29.59
CA GLY A 649 16.04 7.89 28.37
C GLY A 649 15.89 6.38 28.55
N GLU A 650 14.86 5.83 27.99
CA GLU A 650 14.48 4.42 28.10
C GLU A 650 14.69 3.68 26.77
N PHE A 651 15.32 2.51 26.83
CA PHE A 651 15.37 1.57 25.72
C PHE A 651 14.29 0.51 25.88
N ALA A 652 13.24 0.60 25.06
CA ALA A 652 12.06 -0.26 25.11
C ALA A 652 11.63 -0.69 23.68
N PRO A 653 12.32 -1.67 23.05
CA PRO A 653 12.11 -2.02 21.65
C PRO A 653 10.87 -2.88 21.40
N THR A 654 10.39 -3.65 22.38
CA THR A 654 9.23 -4.54 22.23
C THR A 654 7.94 -3.91 22.77
N PRO A 655 6.75 -4.34 22.34
CA PRO A 655 5.50 -3.85 22.90
C PRO A 655 5.40 -4.03 24.42
N HIS A 656 5.86 -5.18 24.94
CA HIS A 656 5.85 -5.47 26.36
C HIS A 656 6.82 -4.58 27.15
N SER A 657 8.05 -4.37 26.64
CA SER A 657 9.05 -3.54 27.32
C SER A 657 8.60 -2.09 27.52
N LYS A 658 7.72 -1.56 26.63
CA LYS A 658 7.15 -0.20 26.73
C LYS A 658 6.17 -0.03 27.89
N LEU A 659 5.66 -1.10 28.44
CA LEU A 659 4.66 -1.09 29.51
C LEU A 659 5.29 -1.27 30.91
N MET A 660 6.57 -1.59 30.98
CA MET A 660 7.30 -1.87 32.20
C MET A 660 8.19 -0.71 32.59
N TYR A 661 8.26 -0.38 33.87
CA TYR A 661 9.33 0.45 34.41
C TYR A 661 10.55 -0.44 34.74
N ASN A 662 11.57 -0.35 33.90
CA ASN A 662 12.81 -1.09 34.12
C ASN A 662 14.03 -0.15 34.15
N GLU A 663 14.53 0.14 35.37
CA GLU A 663 15.69 1.00 35.58
C GLU A 663 16.95 0.48 34.87
N ALA A 664 17.02 -0.84 34.64
CA ALA A 664 18.17 -1.45 34.00
C ALA A 664 18.41 -0.97 32.57
N PHE A 665 17.36 -0.60 31.88
CA PHE A 665 17.37 -0.15 30.49
C PHE A 665 17.18 1.38 30.34
N ARG A 666 17.59 2.13 31.40
CA ARG A 666 17.49 3.60 31.39
C ARG A 666 18.85 4.24 31.61
N ALA A 667 19.15 5.28 30.84
CA ALA A 667 20.33 6.11 30.97
C ALA A 667 20.18 7.45 30.22
N ASN A 668 20.95 8.46 30.64
CA ASN A 668 21.04 9.72 29.88
C ASN A 668 21.84 9.56 28.59
N GLN A 669 22.73 8.56 28.52
CA GLN A 669 23.57 8.29 27.36
C GLN A 669 23.72 6.78 27.19
N TYR A 670 23.30 6.25 26.04
CA TYR A 670 23.41 4.82 25.75
C TYR A 670 23.52 4.51 24.28
N VAL A 671 23.96 3.31 24.01
CA VAL A 671 23.84 2.63 22.72
C VAL A 671 23.13 1.29 22.91
N ALA A 672 22.28 0.93 21.96
CA ALA A 672 21.57 -0.33 21.95
C ALA A 672 21.46 -0.86 20.53
N ALA A 673 21.47 -2.18 20.40
CA ALA A 673 21.30 -2.85 19.13
C ALA A 673 20.52 -4.15 19.31
N GLY A 674 19.88 -4.61 18.23
CA GLY A 674 19.15 -5.87 18.25
C GLY A 674 19.08 -6.52 16.88
N ILE A 675 18.85 -7.84 16.88
CA ILE A 675 18.59 -8.66 15.71
C ILE A 675 17.23 -9.33 15.86
N LYS A 676 16.54 -9.50 14.72
CA LYS A 676 15.17 -10.01 14.64
C LYS A 676 15.05 -11.06 13.53
N PRO A 677 15.50 -12.32 13.75
CA PRO A 677 15.20 -13.43 12.85
C PRO A 677 13.69 -13.67 12.79
N ILE A 678 13.14 -13.72 11.57
CA ILE A 678 11.70 -13.87 11.33
C ILE A 678 11.49 -14.98 10.29
N TYR A 679 10.66 -15.94 10.64
CA TYR A 679 10.17 -16.95 9.71
C TYR A 679 8.72 -16.62 9.34
N VAL A 680 8.50 -16.28 8.07
CA VAL A 680 7.18 -15.96 7.52
C VAL A 680 6.59 -17.26 6.95
N LEU A 681 5.60 -17.83 7.66
CA LEU A 681 4.94 -19.05 7.22
C LEU A 681 4.06 -18.77 5.99
N ASN A 682 3.23 -17.73 6.09
CA ASN A 682 2.36 -17.18 5.05
C ASN A 682 2.01 -15.71 5.37
N ASP A 683 1.12 -15.09 4.61
CA ASP A 683 0.73 -13.69 4.82
C ASP A 683 0.03 -13.42 6.16
N MET A 684 -0.53 -14.45 6.80
CA MET A 684 -1.20 -14.32 8.11
C MET A 684 -0.26 -14.63 9.28
N PHE A 685 0.64 -15.60 9.17
CA PHE A 685 1.42 -16.11 10.31
C PHE A 685 2.91 -15.89 10.15
N GLN A 686 3.54 -15.43 11.24
CA GLN A 686 4.99 -15.35 11.35
C GLN A 686 5.47 -15.74 12.75
N PHE A 687 6.68 -16.32 12.80
CA PHE A 687 7.42 -16.61 14.02
C PHE A 687 8.59 -15.63 14.11
N ARG A 688 8.74 -14.98 15.25
CA ARG A 688 9.80 -13.99 15.49
C ARG A 688 10.63 -14.38 16.70
N THR A 689 11.93 -14.19 16.59
CA THR A 689 12.85 -14.22 17.70
C THR A 689 13.61 -12.91 17.70
N GLU A 690 13.64 -12.22 18.82
CA GLU A 690 14.25 -10.90 18.92
C GLU A 690 15.25 -10.88 20.08
N PHE A 691 16.46 -10.38 19.81
CA PHE A 691 17.52 -10.24 20.80
C PHE A 691 18.04 -8.81 20.78
N TYR A 692 18.18 -8.22 21.97
CA TYR A 692 18.63 -6.85 22.13
C TYR A 692 19.68 -6.74 23.20
N GLY A 693 20.69 -5.92 22.93
CA GLY A 693 21.72 -5.52 23.89
C GLY A 693 21.62 -4.02 24.15
N PHE A 694 21.83 -3.63 25.39
CA PHE A 694 21.81 -2.25 25.85
C PHE A 694 23.06 -1.98 26.70
N THR A 695 23.74 -0.87 26.43
CA THR A 695 24.91 -0.43 27.16
C THR A 695 24.82 1.07 27.44
N PRO A 696 24.68 1.49 28.70
CA PRO A 696 24.83 2.89 29.06
C PRO A 696 26.29 3.32 28.92
N ILE A 697 26.53 4.49 28.30
CA ILE A 697 27.89 5.05 28.23
C ILE A 697 28.37 5.32 29.64
N PHE A 698 27.57 6.01 30.45
CA PHE A 698 27.79 6.20 31.87
C PHE A 698 26.56 5.73 32.65
N PRO A 699 26.59 4.56 33.32
CA PRO A 699 25.45 4.10 34.11
C PRO A 699 25.18 5.04 35.29
N ILE A 700 23.91 5.34 35.50
CA ILE A 700 23.46 6.14 36.63
C ILE A 700 23.38 5.22 37.85
N LYS A 701 24.04 5.62 38.95
CA LYS A 701 24.10 4.89 40.21
C LYS A 701 23.60 5.77 41.37
N LYS A 702 23.20 5.15 42.47
CA LYS A 702 22.80 5.85 43.68
C LYS A 702 23.86 5.73 44.76
N ASN A 703 24.08 6.81 45.51
CA ASN A 703 24.90 6.81 46.72
C ASN A 703 24.06 6.50 47.97
N ALA A 704 24.71 6.50 49.16
CA ALA A 704 24.05 6.24 50.45
C ALA A 704 22.94 7.26 50.79
N LEU A 705 22.99 8.48 50.25
CA LEU A 705 22.00 9.55 50.41
C LEU A 705 20.91 9.54 49.32
N ASN A 706 20.80 8.47 48.59
CA ASN A 706 19.87 8.34 47.44
C ASN A 706 20.02 9.42 46.36
N LYS A 707 21.21 10.03 46.24
CA LYS A 707 21.54 10.95 45.13
C LYS A 707 22.14 10.17 43.97
N ALA A 708 21.84 10.62 42.74
CA ALA A 708 22.37 10.04 41.51
C ALA A 708 23.84 10.49 41.26
N TYR A 709 24.63 9.60 40.69
CA TYR A 709 25.96 9.90 40.16
C TYR A 709 26.29 8.99 38.97
N TYR A 710 27.22 9.42 38.13
CA TYR A 710 27.69 8.59 37.03
C TYR A 710 28.71 7.55 37.49
N GLY A 711 28.48 6.30 37.11
CA GLY A 711 29.44 5.22 37.27
C GLY A 711 30.53 5.25 36.18
N LYS A 712 31.43 4.26 36.23
CA LYS A 712 32.50 4.09 35.24
C LYS A 712 31.92 3.82 33.85
N ALA A 713 32.52 4.41 32.80
CA ALA A 713 32.07 4.26 31.42
C ALA A 713 32.02 2.78 31.01
N PHE A 714 30.95 2.41 30.27
CA PHE A 714 30.71 1.08 29.72
C PHE A 714 30.79 -0.06 30.73
N SER A 715 30.56 0.19 32.02
CA SER A 715 30.68 -0.80 33.10
C SER A 715 29.44 -1.68 33.28
N ARG A 716 28.42 -1.51 32.44
CA ARG A 716 27.17 -2.24 32.53
C ARG A 716 26.70 -2.66 31.11
N PHE A 717 26.27 -3.89 31.00
CA PHE A 717 25.61 -4.43 29.83
C PHE A 717 24.35 -5.17 30.23
N GLU A 718 23.25 -4.87 29.58
CA GLU A 718 21.95 -5.53 29.78
C GLU A 718 21.45 -6.11 28.46
N TYR A 719 20.67 -7.17 28.54
CA TYR A 719 20.06 -7.79 27.37
C TYR A 719 18.60 -8.17 27.62
N MET A 720 17.85 -8.24 26.55
CA MET A 720 16.51 -8.81 26.52
C MET A 720 16.31 -9.68 25.28
N GLY A 721 15.46 -10.70 25.42
CA GLY A 721 15.06 -11.58 24.33
C GLY A 721 13.56 -11.80 24.36
N GLU A 722 12.96 -11.95 23.17
CA GLU A 722 11.54 -12.26 23.00
C GLU A 722 11.38 -13.28 21.88
N VAL A 723 10.53 -14.28 22.09
CA VAL A 723 10.05 -15.20 21.08
C VAL A 723 8.56 -15.00 20.97
N SER A 724 8.05 -14.80 19.76
CA SER A 724 6.64 -14.52 19.53
C SER A 724 6.09 -15.19 18.28
N VAL A 725 4.80 -15.51 18.33
CA VAL A 725 3.98 -15.95 17.21
C VAL A 725 2.99 -14.85 16.92
N ILE A 726 2.96 -14.40 15.67
CA ILE A 726 2.10 -13.30 15.23
C ILE A 726 1.11 -13.82 14.21
N CYS A 727 -0.16 -13.47 14.39
CA CYS A 727 -1.24 -13.66 13.42
C CYS A 727 -1.72 -12.27 12.94
N HIS A 728 -1.48 -11.95 11.67
CA HIS A 728 -1.96 -10.72 11.04
C HIS A 728 -3.43 -10.89 10.63
N LEU A 729 -4.25 -9.93 11.03
CA LEU A 729 -5.65 -9.80 10.64
C LEU A 729 -5.81 -8.52 9.80
N PRO A 730 -6.88 -8.39 8.99
CA PRO A 730 -7.11 -7.19 8.18
C PRO A 730 -7.17 -5.87 8.99
N PHE A 731 -7.56 -5.95 10.27
CA PHE A 731 -7.74 -4.82 11.16
C PHE A 731 -6.68 -4.72 12.28
N GLY A 732 -5.71 -5.64 12.36
CA GLY A 732 -4.68 -5.61 13.41
C GLY A 732 -3.85 -6.89 13.48
N ALA A 733 -3.15 -7.11 14.59
CA ALA A 733 -2.37 -8.32 14.81
C ALA A 733 -2.64 -8.91 16.19
N ILE A 734 -2.68 -10.24 16.26
CA ILE A 734 -2.70 -11.00 17.51
C ILE A 734 -1.28 -11.55 17.71
N SER A 735 -0.72 -11.39 18.90
CA SER A 735 0.58 -11.92 19.26
C SER A 735 0.52 -12.75 20.54
N ALA A 736 1.23 -13.87 20.55
CA ALA A 736 1.57 -14.60 21.76
C ALA A 736 3.10 -14.56 21.89
N TYR A 737 3.61 -14.20 23.06
CA TYR A 737 5.04 -14.02 23.28
C TYR A 737 5.53 -14.57 24.60
N VAL A 738 6.82 -14.91 24.63
CA VAL A 738 7.59 -15.21 25.83
C VAL A 738 8.84 -14.34 25.78
N ASN A 739 9.09 -13.57 26.83
CA ASN A 739 10.27 -12.74 26.90
C ASN A 739 11.07 -12.91 28.19
N HIS A 740 12.33 -12.48 28.13
CA HIS A 740 13.29 -12.54 29.22
C HIS A 740 14.13 -11.27 29.27
N TYR A 741 14.34 -10.76 30.50
CA TYR A 741 15.19 -9.61 30.79
C TYR A 741 16.36 -10.02 31.71
N SER A 742 17.56 -9.49 31.44
CA SER A 742 18.75 -9.74 32.25
C SER A 742 18.64 -9.18 33.67
N SER A 743 17.86 -8.12 33.87
CA SER A 743 17.76 -7.37 35.11
C SER A 743 16.39 -6.68 35.25
N PRO A 744 15.87 -6.37 36.43
CA PRO A 744 16.47 -6.54 37.76
C PRO A 744 16.31 -7.97 38.32
N ARG A 745 15.40 -8.77 37.78
CA ARG A 745 15.23 -10.17 38.12
C ARG A 745 15.20 -10.94 36.81
N ARG A 746 15.96 -12.01 36.69
CA ARG A 746 15.96 -12.93 35.54
C ARG A 746 14.62 -13.66 35.47
N GLU A 747 13.56 -12.93 35.12
CA GLU A 747 12.19 -13.45 35.06
C GLU A 747 11.76 -13.64 33.59
N TRP A 748 11.03 -14.71 33.36
CA TRP A 748 10.32 -14.97 32.13
C TRP A 748 8.90 -14.41 32.23
N ASN A 749 8.46 -13.69 31.21
CA ASN A 749 7.10 -13.19 31.11
C ASN A 749 6.42 -13.81 29.88
N VAL A 750 5.13 -14.08 29.99
CA VAL A 750 4.29 -14.67 28.95
C VAL A 750 3.09 -13.76 28.74
N GLY A 751 2.75 -13.48 27.51
CA GLY A 751 1.61 -12.64 27.19
C GLY A 751 0.97 -12.95 25.84
#